data_cc49f763c5a3b492c476b204e8686040
#
_entry.id   cc49f763c5a3b492c476b204e8686040
#
_cell.length_a   1.000
_cell.length_b   1.000
_cell.length_c   1.000
_cell.angle_alpha   90.00
_cell.angle_beta   90.00
_cell.angle_gamma   90.00
#
_symmetry.space_group_name_H-M   'P 1'
#
loop_
_entity.id
_entity.type
_entity.pdbx_description
1 polymer ?
#
loop_
_entity_poly.entity_id
_entity_poly.type
_entity_poly.pdbx_seq_one_letter_code
_entity_poly.pdbx_strand_id
1 'polypeptide(L)'
;EEEIFQTYMDYLSLYELMKNLPAESLRRQKIIAGLKRFTSIADFELPYEEMKDSIVRAREVLKPLMECRNGSTAPEFAVFGQSHLDLMWMWHEDETIRKSARTYSNQLALMEEYPEFRFLMCCPTVIEYLKKYYPEVYRDVMKKVKSGNFIPDGAMWVECDTNIPFGESIIRQFVRGKRWFKNETGTDSRMAWMPDTFGFSGALPQIMKKCGIDYFATQKLLRVDPEAEQFPYNIFEWEGIDGTRVLSHIYKKNNSRFSPAHLIERWNKDRNQEEDIDTMMFPFGFGDGGGGVTREMLEQVRRCRDLEGAPRCNWSTPYEFFKRIEKEGTENVYTGELYLAWHRGTYTVQAETKKLIRQAEQAVHDLEYIMARAWFEGKMTRGKGAGLFTELKGKLSGLWDVLLFASFHDIAAGTSIERVHKDTNERLKKLIDDAKALVSKVLDLYPQGEERFLNTTGAVRYIDRCTVEEYGDITAGEIAALEKKPDRGKVLSVKETKQGFRITNAYFTCFADRLGRITEFSLSDKYDSSRECCLHETSPGFLSAPWNEFLMFSDINGCYDAWEIGSMYEKTPVKLEKTANVKVHEEKDKVIVHVERKLHDSLLTQDIVIGSYSKRIDFKTVIDWNERHKLLKVSFPCDVYASEAMEEIQFGYVKRPTHRSTQHDRDRYEVSNRRYTCVTDGGKGVAVLNDGKYGVSVEGSDIRLTLLRSPLAPDMNADRGRHEFTYAVYPFTGTPEMSRLLSEATDINAPLLKTTAKFTDSFLNTDMYNIIPESVFIDEETGECVVRLYEAFGAESDATIAFPKATAAAFETDMLLNNRKQIGIADGACELHFAPFEIKTLVISPEWLKDKH
;
A
#
# COMPACT_ATOMS: atom_id res chain seq x y z
N GLU A 1 48.86 4.49 -15.18
CA GLU A 1 47.41 4.84 -15.27
C GLU A 1 46.83 5.14 -13.88
N GLU A 2 47.10 4.30 -12.86
CA GLU A 2 46.57 4.49 -11.49
C GLU A 2 47.00 5.85 -10.89
N GLU A 3 48.23 6.25 -10.98
CA GLU A 3 48.70 7.53 -10.45
C GLU A 3 48.06 8.74 -11.14
N ILE A 4 47.78 8.64 -12.44
CA ILE A 4 47.05 9.67 -13.18
C ILE A 4 45.61 9.74 -12.67
N PHE A 5 44.95 8.58 -12.49
CA PHE A 5 43.60 8.51 -11.96
C PHE A 5 43.51 9.09 -10.54
N GLN A 6 44.42 8.71 -9.65
CA GLN A 6 44.47 9.23 -8.29
C GLN A 6 44.74 10.76 -8.27
N THR A 7 45.55 11.27 -9.18
CA THR A 7 45.80 12.70 -9.32
C THR A 7 44.55 13.45 -9.81
N TYR A 8 43.84 12.86 -10.79
CA TYR A 8 42.59 13.39 -11.28
C TYR A 8 41.54 13.44 -10.15
N MET A 9 41.46 12.41 -9.33
CA MET A 9 40.50 12.37 -8.20
C MET A 9 40.86 13.44 -7.13
N ASP A 10 42.13 13.66 -6.81
CA ASP A 10 42.55 14.72 -5.88
C ASP A 10 42.23 16.12 -6.44
N TYR A 11 42.52 16.35 -7.72
CA TYR A 11 42.18 17.59 -8.40
C TYR A 11 40.70 17.86 -8.43
N LEU A 12 39.89 16.85 -8.84
CA LEU A 12 38.44 16.94 -8.93
C LEU A 12 37.81 17.25 -7.56
N SER A 13 38.22 16.55 -6.51
CA SER A 13 37.72 16.77 -5.15
C SER A 13 37.96 18.21 -4.68
N LEU A 14 39.19 18.74 -4.88
CA LEU A 14 39.49 20.11 -4.50
C LEU A 14 38.77 21.13 -5.37
N TYR A 15 38.67 20.88 -6.68
CA TYR A 15 37.93 21.74 -7.61
C TYR A 15 36.45 21.86 -7.27
N GLU A 16 35.79 20.75 -6.99
CA GLU A 16 34.38 20.76 -6.59
C GLU A 16 34.20 21.41 -5.21
N LEU A 17 35.04 21.09 -4.25
CA LEU A 17 35.04 21.76 -2.94
C LEU A 17 35.17 23.27 -3.11
N MET A 18 36.16 23.73 -3.86
CA MET A 18 36.44 25.15 -4.12
C MET A 18 35.22 25.88 -4.70
N LYS A 19 34.49 25.25 -5.61
CA LYS A 19 33.31 25.85 -6.23
C LYS A 19 32.14 26.07 -5.23
N ASN A 20 32.08 25.26 -4.20
CA ASN A 20 30.99 25.25 -3.24
C ASN A 20 31.31 25.92 -1.89
N LEU A 21 32.55 26.40 -1.71
CA LEU A 21 32.93 27.21 -0.56
C LEU A 21 32.59 28.70 -0.78
N PRO A 22 32.30 29.46 0.28
CA PRO A 22 32.10 30.92 0.22
C PRO A 22 33.27 31.63 -0.45
N ALA A 23 32.99 32.69 -1.21
CA ALA A 23 34.01 33.41 -1.96
C ALA A 23 35.12 33.99 -1.09
N GLU A 24 34.78 34.43 0.11
CA GLU A 24 35.61 35.03 1.12
C GLU A 24 36.46 34.02 1.91
N SER A 25 36.18 32.74 1.77
CA SER A 25 36.83 31.67 2.53
C SER A 25 38.31 31.61 2.22
N LEU A 26 39.17 31.68 3.26
CA LEU A 26 40.63 31.48 3.13
C LEU A 26 40.89 30.06 2.56
N ARG A 27 40.12 29.07 2.95
CA ARG A 27 40.23 27.70 2.42
C ARG A 27 40.06 27.69 0.90
N ARG A 28 39.05 28.38 0.38
CA ARG A 28 38.80 28.52 -1.06
C ARG A 28 39.98 29.17 -1.76
N GLN A 29 40.51 30.27 -1.20
CA GLN A 29 41.66 30.98 -1.79
C GLN A 29 42.90 30.09 -1.86
N LYS A 30 43.24 29.33 -0.80
CA LYS A 30 44.34 28.38 -0.78
C LYS A 30 44.17 27.27 -1.83
N ILE A 31 42.95 26.72 -2.00
CA ILE A 31 42.66 25.72 -3.02
C ILE A 31 42.86 26.32 -4.41
N ILE A 32 42.35 27.52 -4.70
CA ILE A 32 42.59 28.21 -6.00
C ILE A 32 44.08 28.35 -6.29
N ALA A 33 44.87 28.81 -5.32
CA ALA A 33 46.32 28.97 -5.48
C ALA A 33 47.00 27.61 -5.78
N GLY A 34 46.60 26.55 -5.08
CA GLY A 34 47.10 25.19 -5.31
C GLY A 34 46.73 24.63 -6.68
N LEU A 35 45.49 24.78 -7.12
CA LEU A 35 45.04 24.33 -8.43
C LEU A 35 45.77 25.11 -9.56
N LYS A 36 45.97 26.41 -9.43
CA LYS A 36 46.79 27.21 -10.38
C LYS A 36 48.21 26.71 -10.45
N ARG A 37 48.81 26.40 -9.29
CA ARG A 37 50.17 25.87 -9.24
C ARG A 37 50.22 24.46 -9.86
N PHE A 38 49.25 23.61 -9.62
CA PHE A 38 49.13 22.32 -10.26
C PHE A 38 49.13 22.43 -11.80
N THR A 39 48.32 23.31 -12.37
CA THR A 39 48.22 23.50 -13.83
C THR A 39 49.47 24.10 -14.46
N SER A 40 50.34 24.74 -13.67
CA SER A 40 51.62 25.25 -14.16
C SER A 40 52.74 24.20 -14.15
N ILE A 41 52.52 23.03 -13.52
CA ILE A 41 53.49 21.92 -13.45
C ILE A 41 53.07 20.77 -14.36
N ALA A 42 51.75 20.44 -14.37
CA ALA A 42 51.22 19.39 -15.23
C ALA A 42 51.28 19.81 -16.70
N ASP A 43 52.00 19.05 -17.51
CA ASP A 43 52.16 19.31 -18.94
C ASP A 43 51.63 18.13 -19.74
N PHE A 44 50.51 18.33 -20.44
CA PHE A 44 49.85 17.32 -21.23
C PHE A 44 50.37 17.19 -22.67
N GLU A 45 51.30 18.04 -23.09
CA GLU A 45 51.86 18.01 -24.43
C GLU A 45 53.13 17.19 -24.51
N LEU A 46 53.69 16.76 -23.38
CA LEU A 46 54.88 15.93 -23.28
C LEU A 46 54.62 14.47 -23.74
N PRO A 47 55.69 13.74 -24.16
CA PRO A 47 55.60 12.30 -24.31
C PRO A 47 55.05 11.62 -23.05
N TYR A 48 54.37 10.48 -23.20
CA TYR A 48 53.57 9.86 -22.13
C TYR A 48 54.30 9.70 -20.78
N GLU A 49 55.54 9.21 -20.77
CA GLU A 49 56.29 9.04 -19.50
C GLU A 49 56.63 10.37 -18.85
N GLU A 50 57.09 11.34 -19.65
CA GLU A 50 57.41 12.70 -19.16
C GLU A 50 56.16 13.45 -18.71
N MET A 51 55.04 13.30 -19.42
CA MET A 51 53.75 13.81 -19.04
C MET A 51 53.30 13.22 -17.69
N LYS A 52 53.38 11.90 -17.54
CA LYS A 52 53.04 11.21 -16.29
C LYS A 52 53.90 11.74 -15.12
N ASP A 53 55.21 11.87 -15.32
CA ASP A 53 56.10 12.42 -14.29
C ASP A 53 55.75 13.86 -13.93
N SER A 54 55.32 14.68 -14.88
CA SER A 54 54.86 16.04 -14.65
C SER A 54 53.59 16.06 -13.80
N ILE A 55 52.64 15.17 -14.11
CA ILE A 55 51.39 15.01 -13.36
C ILE A 55 51.67 14.55 -11.93
N VAL A 56 52.56 13.58 -11.71
CA VAL A 56 52.91 13.10 -10.36
C VAL A 56 53.57 14.25 -9.56
N ARG A 57 54.48 15.01 -10.14
CA ARG A 57 55.04 16.21 -9.47
C ARG A 57 53.99 17.26 -9.16
N ALA A 58 53.04 17.49 -10.06
CA ALA A 58 51.93 18.41 -9.85
C ALA A 58 51.00 17.95 -8.69
N ARG A 59 50.81 16.66 -8.53
CA ARG A 59 50.03 16.10 -7.43
C ARG A 59 50.58 16.45 -6.05
N GLU A 60 51.90 16.54 -5.88
CA GLU A 60 52.53 16.92 -4.61
C GLU A 60 52.06 18.29 -4.10
N VAL A 61 51.62 19.19 -5.00
CA VAL A 61 51.05 20.49 -4.63
C VAL A 61 49.67 20.35 -4.01
N LEU A 62 48.94 19.32 -4.37
CA LEU A 62 47.56 19.08 -3.88
C LEU A 62 47.55 18.39 -2.51
N LYS A 63 48.55 17.59 -2.17
CA LYS A 63 48.60 16.81 -0.92
C LYS A 63 48.33 17.63 0.33
N PRO A 64 49.04 18.77 0.60
CA PRO A 64 48.77 19.55 1.80
C PRO A 64 47.33 20.11 1.88
N LEU A 65 46.70 20.31 0.71
CA LEU A 65 45.30 20.75 0.66
C LEU A 65 44.33 19.60 0.95
N MET A 66 44.67 18.39 0.56
CA MET A 66 43.89 17.18 0.86
C MET A 66 44.02 16.73 2.32
N GLU A 67 45.08 17.12 3.01
CA GLU A 67 45.37 16.80 4.40
C GLU A 67 44.74 17.75 5.41
N CYS A 68 44.12 18.86 4.97
CA CYS A 68 43.38 19.75 5.87
C CYS A 68 42.14 19.06 6.43
N ARG A 69 41.93 19.14 7.74
CA ARG A 69 40.83 18.49 8.48
C ARG A 69 39.84 19.50 9.03
N ASN A 70 38.57 19.04 9.20
CA ASN A 70 37.52 19.83 9.76
C ASN A 70 37.72 20.13 11.26
N GLY A 71 37.13 21.22 11.73
CA GLY A 71 36.92 21.50 13.15
C GLY A 71 35.86 20.62 13.82
N SER A 72 35.70 20.75 15.14
CA SER A 72 34.76 19.90 15.92
C SER A 72 33.28 20.02 15.55
N THR A 73 32.86 21.12 14.97
CA THR A 73 31.49 21.45 14.61
C THR A 73 31.13 21.14 13.16
N ALA A 74 31.94 20.38 12.45
CA ALA A 74 31.61 19.96 11.10
C ALA A 74 30.49 18.91 11.11
N PRO A 75 29.49 19.06 10.23
CA PRO A 75 28.41 18.06 10.13
C PRO A 75 28.92 16.73 9.61
N GLU A 76 28.15 15.68 9.86
CA GLU A 76 28.51 14.31 9.50
C GLU A 76 27.46 13.63 8.63
N PHE A 77 27.92 12.79 7.71
CA PHE A 77 27.08 11.84 7.00
C PHE A 77 27.45 10.40 7.34
N ALA A 78 26.45 9.60 7.71
CA ALA A 78 26.53 8.16 7.74
C ALA A 78 26.39 7.63 6.31
N VAL A 79 27.49 7.13 5.73
CA VAL A 79 27.55 6.76 4.32
C VAL A 79 27.57 5.25 4.11
N PHE A 80 26.84 4.77 3.11
CA PHE A 80 26.85 3.40 2.61
C PHE A 80 26.39 3.38 1.14
N GLY A 81 26.89 2.39 0.40
CA GLY A 81 26.44 2.18 -0.97
C GLY A 81 25.04 1.58 -1.01
N GLN A 82 24.26 1.92 -2.02
CA GLN A 82 22.98 1.33 -2.31
C GLN A 82 22.70 1.32 -3.81
N SER A 83 21.73 0.52 -4.21
CA SER A 83 21.15 0.55 -5.54
C SER A 83 19.70 0.10 -5.44
N HIS A 84 18.79 1.03 -5.63
CA HIS A 84 17.39 0.66 -5.89
C HIS A 84 17.33 -0.05 -7.24
N LEU A 85 16.66 -1.18 -7.30
CA LEU A 85 16.44 -1.95 -8.52
C LEU A 85 14.97 -2.28 -8.63
N ASP A 86 14.29 -1.60 -9.54
CA ASP A 86 12.90 -1.90 -9.84
C ASP A 86 12.74 -3.31 -10.37
N LEU A 87 11.84 -4.09 -9.74
CA LEU A 87 11.61 -5.49 -10.12
C LEU A 87 10.91 -5.60 -11.48
N MET A 88 10.00 -4.67 -11.76
CA MET A 88 9.33 -4.43 -13.03
C MET A 88 9.02 -2.94 -13.12
N TRP A 89 9.29 -2.32 -14.26
CA TRP A 89 9.04 -0.88 -14.47
C TRP A 89 9.03 -0.55 -15.96
N MET A 90 10.13 0.07 -16.49
CA MET A 90 10.36 0.27 -17.93
C MET A 90 10.90 -1.02 -18.60
N TRP A 91 10.96 -2.11 -17.87
CA TRP A 91 11.39 -3.44 -18.26
C TRP A 91 10.62 -4.51 -17.50
N HIS A 92 10.66 -5.71 -18.05
CA HIS A 92 10.03 -6.89 -17.49
C HIS A 92 10.98 -7.66 -16.56
N GLU A 93 10.46 -8.57 -15.73
CA GLU A 93 11.18 -9.40 -14.75
C GLU A 93 12.43 -10.10 -15.31
N ASP A 94 12.39 -10.55 -16.57
CA ASP A 94 13.54 -11.20 -17.22
C ASP A 94 14.77 -10.28 -17.33
N GLU A 95 14.58 -8.97 -17.50
CA GLU A 95 15.69 -8.00 -17.48
C GLU A 95 16.15 -7.74 -16.03
N THR A 96 15.25 -7.74 -15.04
CA THR A 96 15.61 -7.61 -13.63
C THR A 96 16.53 -8.74 -13.17
N ILE A 97 16.25 -9.97 -13.61
CA ILE A 97 17.12 -11.13 -13.35
C ILE A 97 18.54 -10.87 -13.89
N ARG A 98 18.68 -10.32 -15.10
CA ARG A 98 20.00 -9.97 -15.67
C ARG A 98 20.66 -8.79 -14.97
N LYS A 99 19.86 -7.74 -14.61
CA LYS A 99 20.35 -6.58 -13.87
C LYS A 99 20.88 -6.97 -12.50
N SER A 100 20.19 -7.87 -11.79
CA SER A 100 20.65 -8.39 -10.50
C SER A 100 22.07 -8.95 -10.57
N ALA A 101 22.35 -9.78 -11.55
CA ALA A 101 23.68 -10.35 -11.74
C ALA A 101 24.74 -9.27 -12.02
N ARG A 102 24.44 -8.31 -12.91
CA ARG A 102 25.37 -7.21 -13.22
C ARG A 102 25.64 -6.33 -12.02
N THR A 103 24.60 -5.94 -11.29
CA THR A 103 24.74 -5.10 -10.09
C THR A 103 25.65 -5.77 -9.07
N TYR A 104 25.29 -6.98 -8.64
CA TYR A 104 26.03 -7.65 -7.56
C TYR A 104 27.44 -8.07 -7.98
N SER A 105 27.67 -8.48 -9.22
CA SER A 105 29.03 -8.77 -9.72
C SER A 105 29.93 -7.53 -9.71
N ASN A 106 29.40 -6.36 -10.11
CA ASN A 106 30.17 -5.11 -10.04
C ASN A 106 30.48 -4.70 -8.59
N GLN A 107 29.51 -4.82 -7.67
CA GLN A 107 29.76 -4.48 -6.27
C GLN A 107 30.76 -5.46 -5.61
N LEU A 108 30.71 -6.75 -5.96
CA LEU A 108 31.69 -7.73 -5.51
C LEU A 108 33.10 -7.36 -5.95
N ALA A 109 33.29 -7.00 -7.23
CA ALA A 109 34.59 -6.56 -7.75
C ALA A 109 35.12 -5.33 -7.02
N LEU A 110 34.28 -4.34 -6.75
CA LEU A 110 34.66 -3.16 -5.98
C LEU A 110 34.99 -3.49 -4.51
N MET A 111 34.35 -4.45 -3.88
CA MET A 111 34.67 -4.89 -2.51
C MET A 111 36.02 -5.59 -2.40
N GLU A 112 36.61 -6.09 -3.48
CA GLU A 112 37.97 -6.60 -3.50
C GLU A 112 39.02 -5.46 -3.50
N GLU A 113 38.71 -4.35 -4.19
CA GLU A 113 39.60 -3.16 -4.24
C GLU A 113 39.40 -2.25 -3.00
N TYR A 114 38.20 -2.23 -2.44
CA TYR A 114 37.77 -1.35 -1.34
C TYR A 114 37.24 -2.16 -0.17
N PRO A 115 38.05 -2.76 0.70
CA PRO A 115 37.62 -3.63 1.79
C PRO A 115 36.71 -2.94 2.82
N GLU A 116 36.79 -1.60 2.93
CA GLU A 116 35.90 -0.81 3.79
C GLU A 116 34.52 -0.57 3.21
N PHE A 117 34.29 -0.86 1.93
CA PHE A 117 33.05 -0.61 1.24
C PHE A 117 31.90 -1.45 1.81
N ARG A 118 30.79 -0.75 2.13
CA ARG A 118 29.56 -1.34 2.63
C ARG A 118 28.42 -1.04 1.68
N PHE A 119 27.62 -2.04 1.36
CA PHE A 119 26.51 -1.94 0.40
C PHE A 119 25.24 -2.55 0.97
N LEU A 120 24.11 -1.80 0.94
CA LEU A 120 22.83 -2.24 1.43
C LEU A 120 22.20 -3.29 0.49
N MET A 121 21.84 -4.45 1.03
CA MET A 121 21.15 -5.54 0.37
C MET A 121 19.71 -5.62 0.93
N CYS A 122 18.79 -4.89 0.32
CA CYS A 122 17.45 -4.65 0.90
C CYS A 122 16.30 -5.45 0.27
N CYS A 123 16.51 -6.14 -0.85
CA CYS A 123 15.43 -6.84 -1.56
C CYS A 123 15.69 -8.35 -1.64
N PRO A 124 15.01 -9.19 -0.83
CA PRO A 124 15.14 -10.65 -0.85
C PRO A 124 14.89 -11.27 -2.24
N THR A 125 13.88 -10.79 -2.97
CA THR A 125 13.52 -11.31 -4.31
C THR A 125 14.68 -11.22 -5.29
N VAL A 126 15.46 -10.13 -5.25
CA VAL A 126 16.66 -9.96 -6.09
C VAL A 126 17.71 -11.02 -5.78
N ILE A 127 17.88 -11.35 -4.50
CA ILE A 127 18.87 -12.37 -4.07
C ILE A 127 18.39 -13.80 -4.41
N GLU A 128 17.08 -14.05 -4.36
CA GLU A 128 16.51 -15.32 -4.84
C GLU A 128 16.73 -15.50 -6.35
N TYR A 129 16.69 -14.42 -7.16
CA TYR A 129 17.09 -14.49 -8.57
C TYR A 129 18.55 -14.89 -8.72
N LEU A 130 19.46 -14.32 -7.91
CA LEU A 130 20.87 -14.74 -7.94
C LEU A 130 21.03 -16.20 -7.56
N LYS A 131 20.38 -16.63 -6.47
CA LYS A 131 20.41 -18.01 -5.98
C LYS A 131 19.96 -19.01 -7.04
N LYS A 132 18.90 -18.66 -7.76
CA LYS A 132 18.28 -19.53 -8.78
C LYS A 132 19.03 -19.52 -10.11
N TYR A 133 19.43 -18.36 -10.61
CA TYR A 133 19.93 -18.21 -11.98
C TYR A 133 21.44 -17.96 -12.07
N TYR A 134 22.07 -17.45 -10.99
CA TYR A 134 23.50 -17.13 -10.92
C TYR A 134 24.14 -17.60 -9.61
N PRO A 135 24.14 -18.92 -9.33
CA PRO A 135 24.51 -19.47 -8.02
C PRO A 135 25.94 -19.18 -7.58
N GLU A 136 26.85 -18.89 -8.52
CA GLU A 136 28.22 -18.50 -8.20
C GLU A 136 28.27 -17.09 -7.63
N VAL A 137 27.57 -16.13 -8.28
CA VAL A 137 27.44 -14.75 -7.78
C VAL A 137 26.78 -14.74 -6.40
N TYR A 138 25.67 -15.48 -6.25
CA TYR A 138 25.00 -15.66 -4.96
C TYR A 138 25.96 -16.13 -3.86
N ARG A 139 26.77 -17.16 -4.13
CA ARG A 139 27.75 -17.72 -3.17
C ARG A 139 28.77 -16.66 -2.71
N ASP A 140 29.24 -15.84 -3.64
CA ASP A 140 30.22 -14.79 -3.33
C ASP A 140 29.57 -13.60 -2.60
N VAL A 141 28.32 -13.24 -2.94
CA VAL A 141 27.51 -12.29 -2.17
C VAL A 141 27.39 -12.75 -0.72
N MET A 142 27.02 -14.03 -0.48
CA MET A 142 26.86 -14.55 0.89
C MET A 142 28.17 -14.61 1.68
N LYS A 143 29.35 -14.74 1.03
CA LYS A 143 30.65 -14.53 1.69
C LYS A 143 30.83 -13.10 2.17
N LYS A 144 30.45 -12.11 1.34
CA LYS A 144 30.57 -10.69 1.66
C LYS A 144 29.50 -10.22 2.67
N VAL A 145 28.35 -10.90 2.77
CA VAL A 145 27.41 -10.75 3.89
C VAL A 145 28.08 -11.14 5.21
N LYS A 146 28.75 -12.29 5.26
CA LYS A 146 29.46 -12.76 6.47
C LYS A 146 30.63 -11.86 6.89
N SER A 147 31.28 -11.17 5.94
CA SER A 147 32.34 -10.19 6.25
C SER A 147 31.80 -8.80 6.60
N GLY A 148 30.48 -8.54 6.48
CA GLY A 148 29.84 -7.25 6.77
C GLY A 148 29.94 -6.20 5.66
N ASN A 149 30.41 -6.57 4.46
CA ASN A 149 30.45 -5.68 3.32
C ASN A 149 29.06 -5.51 2.69
N PHE A 150 28.29 -6.59 2.49
CA PHE A 150 26.86 -6.49 2.23
C PHE A 150 26.08 -6.40 3.55
N ILE A 151 25.21 -5.40 3.65
CA ILE A 151 24.36 -5.13 4.80
C ILE A 151 22.96 -5.71 4.48
N PRO A 152 22.60 -6.89 5.00
CA PRO A 152 21.28 -7.48 4.77
C PRO A 152 20.25 -6.82 5.69
N ASP A 153 19.53 -5.82 5.20
CA ASP A 153 18.46 -5.12 5.93
C ASP A 153 17.46 -4.50 4.94
N GLY A 154 16.23 -4.23 5.39
CA GLY A 154 15.18 -3.66 4.54
C GLY A 154 13.80 -4.23 4.83
N ALA A 155 13.74 -5.33 5.57
CA ALA A 155 12.60 -6.01 6.17
C ALA A 155 11.54 -6.59 5.22
N MET A 156 11.31 -6.05 4.04
CA MET A 156 10.22 -6.49 3.14
C MET A 156 10.68 -7.56 2.14
N TRP A 157 9.73 -8.39 1.68
CA TRP A 157 9.94 -9.33 0.58
C TRP A 157 10.17 -8.60 -0.76
N VAL A 158 9.29 -7.65 -1.07
CA VAL A 158 9.48 -6.64 -2.12
C VAL A 158 9.12 -5.28 -1.54
N GLU A 159 9.64 -4.19 -2.11
CA GLU A 159 9.20 -2.83 -1.77
C GLU A 159 7.80 -2.59 -2.35
N CYS A 160 6.76 -2.87 -1.56
CA CYS A 160 5.39 -2.83 -2.03
C CYS A 160 4.78 -1.43 -1.98
N ASP A 161 3.74 -1.22 -2.79
CA ASP A 161 2.77 -0.16 -2.57
C ASP A 161 2.06 -0.35 -1.22
N THR A 162 1.73 0.74 -0.51
CA THR A 162 1.11 0.67 0.81
C THR A 162 -0.30 1.25 0.87
N ASN A 163 -0.82 1.73 -0.26
CA ASN A 163 -2.17 2.26 -0.39
C ASN A 163 -3.15 1.23 -1.00
N ILE A 164 -2.68 0.46 -1.98
CA ILE A 164 -3.51 -0.47 -2.76
C ILE A 164 -3.72 -1.82 -2.03
N PRO A 165 -2.70 -2.53 -1.52
CA PRO A 165 -2.86 -3.86 -0.93
C PRO A 165 -3.67 -3.88 0.36
N PHE A 166 -4.22 -5.05 0.71
CA PHE A 166 -4.84 -5.31 2.01
C PHE A 166 -3.82 -5.27 3.14
N GLY A 167 -4.31 -5.03 4.36
CA GLY A 167 -3.45 -5.00 5.54
C GLY A 167 -2.67 -6.31 5.74
N GLU A 168 -3.32 -7.46 5.55
CA GLU A 168 -2.65 -8.76 5.64
C GLU A 168 -1.56 -8.93 4.56
N SER A 169 -1.77 -8.45 3.33
CA SER A 169 -0.73 -8.48 2.29
C SER A 169 0.52 -7.69 2.71
N ILE A 170 0.35 -6.51 3.32
CA ILE A 170 1.46 -5.71 3.85
C ILE A 170 2.17 -6.44 5.01
N ILE A 171 1.40 -7.03 5.95
CA ILE A 171 1.98 -7.84 7.03
C ILE A 171 2.82 -8.98 6.45
N ARG A 172 2.32 -9.68 5.43
CA ARG A 172 3.03 -10.80 4.77
C ARG A 172 4.32 -10.35 4.07
N GLN A 173 4.37 -9.12 3.52
CA GLN A 173 5.62 -8.55 3.01
C GLN A 173 6.69 -8.51 4.10
N PHE A 174 6.35 -8.00 5.29
CA PHE A 174 7.29 -7.92 6.42
C PHE A 174 7.59 -9.28 7.03
N VAL A 175 6.59 -10.10 7.31
CA VAL A 175 6.79 -11.43 7.92
C VAL A 175 7.68 -12.29 7.03
N ARG A 176 7.40 -12.35 5.73
CA ARG A 176 8.18 -13.15 4.77
C ARG A 176 9.59 -12.59 4.59
N GLY A 177 9.72 -11.27 4.43
CA GLY A 177 11.03 -10.64 4.28
C GLY A 177 11.91 -10.84 5.52
N LYS A 178 11.39 -10.59 6.72
CA LYS A 178 12.15 -10.81 7.98
C LYS A 178 12.56 -12.27 8.17
N ARG A 179 11.64 -13.21 7.92
CA ARG A 179 11.96 -14.65 7.97
C ARG A 179 13.06 -14.99 6.97
N TRP A 180 12.98 -14.47 5.76
CA TRP A 180 14.03 -14.67 4.75
C TRP A 180 15.39 -14.13 5.21
N PHE A 181 15.46 -12.88 5.68
CA PHE A 181 16.72 -12.30 6.19
C PHE A 181 17.28 -13.15 7.33
N LYS A 182 16.44 -13.57 8.27
CA LYS A 182 16.86 -14.40 9.39
C LYS A 182 17.39 -15.76 8.95
N ASN A 183 16.66 -16.45 8.08
CA ASN A 183 16.98 -17.81 7.65
C ASN A 183 18.17 -17.85 6.70
N GLU A 184 18.25 -16.89 5.76
CA GLU A 184 19.29 -16.88 4.72
C GLU A 184 20.59 -16.21 5.20
N THR A 185 20.51 -15.14 5.99
CA THR A 185 21.68 -14.32 6.38
C THR A 185 21.99 -14.36 7.88
N GLY A 186 21.07 -14.84 8.70
CA GLY A 186 21.17 -14.78 10.16
C GLY A 186 20.79 -13.42 10.77
N THR A 187 20.44 -12.41 9.95
CA THR A 187 20.14 -11.05 10.39
C THR A 187 18.67 -10.90 10.78
N ASP A 188 18.42 -10.36 11.96
CA ASP A 188 17.10 -9.85 12.34
C ASP A 188 16.95 -8.43 11.80
N SER A 189 16.38 -8.28 10.60
CA SER A 189 16.15 -6.99 9.96
C SER A 189 15.19 -6.15 10.80
N ARG A 190 15.59 -4.92 11.14
CA ARG A 190 14.84 -4.02 12.04
C ARG A 190 14.46 -2.69 11.41
N MET A 191 14.74 -2.50 10.13
CA MET A 191 14.47 -1.28 9.39
C MET A 191 13.63 -1.58 8.16
N ALA A 192 12.53 -0.85 7.97
CA ALA A 192 11.81 -0.81 6.72
C ALA A 192 12.51 0.20 5.78
N TRP A 193 13.10 -0.32 4.72
CA TRP A 193 13.74 0.48 3.66
C TRP A 193 12.83 0.57 2.46
N MET A 194 12.17 1.72 2.29
CA MET A 194 11.17 1.96 1.24
C MET A 194 11.48 3.24 0.48
N PRO A 195 12.53 3.24 -0.35
CA PRO A 195 13.03 4.45 -0.98
C PRO A 195 12.08 5.04 -2.00
N ASP A 196 11.28 4.24 -2.70
CA ASP A 196 10.53 4.69 -3.88
C ASP A 196 9.01 4.50 -3.82
N THR A 197 8.44 3.95 -2.77
CA THR A 197 6.99 3.79 -2.57
C THR A 197 6.24 5.13 -2.53
N PHE A 198 5.03 5.19 -3.10
CA PHE A 198 4.29 6.41 -3.42
C PHE A 198 3.31 6.82 -2.32
N GLY A 199 3.85 7.17 -1.15
CA GLY A 199 3.08 7.51 0.06
C GLY A 199 2.86 6.29 0.96
N PHE A 200 2.56 6.54 2.25
CA PHE A 200 2.58 5.51 3.27
C PHE A 200 1.35 5.61 4.17
N SER A 201 0.64 4.48 4.28
CA SER A 201 -0.57 4.35 5.11
C SER A 201 -0.29 4.63 6.59
N GLY A 202 -1.22 5.32 7.25
CA GLY A 202 -1.16 5.56 8.69
C GLY A 202 -1.23 4.31 9.58
N ALA A 203 -1.53 3.14 9.02
CA ALA A 203 -1.49 1.86 9.75
C ALA A 203 -0.09 1.23 9.81
N LEU A 204 0.87 1.69 8.99
CA LEU A 204 2.20 1.08 8.89
C LEU A 204 2.99 1.10 10.20
N PRO A 205 3.02 2.16 11.02
CA PRO A 205 3.77 2.17 12.27
C PRO A 205 3.43 1.00 13.17
N GLN A 206 2.14 0.69 13.36
CA GLN A 206 1.71 -0.46 14.16
C GLN A 206 2.13 -1.79 13.53
N ILE A 207 1.93 -1.96 12.22
CA ILE A 207 2.34 -3.16 11.48
C ILE A 207 3.84 -3.39 11.64
N MET A 208 4.65 -2.36 11.42
CA MET A 208 6.10 -2.43 11.58
C MET A 208 6.50 -2.84 12.99
N LYS A 209 6.00 -2.16 14.02
CA LYS A 209 6.34 -2.49 15.41
C LYS A 209 5.93 -3.91 15.79
N LYS A 210 4.72 -4.34 15.42
CA LYS A 210 4.24 -5.71 15.68
C LYS A 210 4.96 -6.77 14.83
N CYS A 211 5.65 -6.38 13.74
CA CYS A 211 6.60 -7.23 12.99
C CYS A 211 8.05 -7.11 13.52
N GLY A 212 8.31 -6.43 14.62
CA GLY A 212 9.65 -6.25 15.20
C GLY A 212 10.56 -5.34 14.36
N ILE A 213 9.98 -4.31 13.72
CA ILE A 213 10.69 -3.29 12.95
C ILE A 213 10.61 -1.99 13.72
N ASP A 214 11.77 -1.38 14.01
CA ASP A 214 11.88 -0.19 14.85
C ASP A 214 12.07 1.09 14.07
N TYR A 215 12.58 0.98 12.83
CA TYR A 215 13.05 2.09 12.05
C TYR A 215 12.44 2.11 10.65
N PHE A 216 12.27 3.33 10.13
CA PHE A 216 11.75 3.54 8.77
C PHE A 216 12.61 4.54 8.01
N ALA A 217 12.88 4.28 6.73
CA ALA A 217 13.61 5.19 5.87
C ALA A 217 13.02 5.26 4.46
N THR A 218 12.87 6.48 3.93
CA THR A 218 12.42 6.75 2.56
C THR A 218 13.09 8.01 2.00
N GLN A 219 13.05 8.16 0.68
CA GLN A 219 13.46 9.40 0.00
C GLN A 219 12.27 10.17 -0.63
N LYS A 220 11.10 9.56 -0.70
CA LYS A 220 10.01 10.06 -1.54
C LYS A 220 9.44 11.39 -1.05
N LEU A 221 9.24 11.57 0.24
CA LEU A 221 8.56 12.74 0.80
C LEU A 221 9.30 14.08 0.65
N LEU A 222 10.59 14.06 0.29
CA LEU A 222 11.36 15.26 -0.08
C LEU A 222 11.37 15.53 -1.61
N ARG A 223 10.61 14.72 -2.37
CA ARG A 223 10.42 14.87 -3.82
C ARG A 223 8.95 15.11 -4.09
N VAL A 224 8.47 16.27 -3.72
CA VAL A 224 7.09 16.70 -3.93
C VAL A 224 6.99 17.70 -5.08
N ASP A 225 5.78 17.96 -5.55
CA ASP A 225 5.51 19.05 -6.49
C ASP A 225 6.12 20.35 -5.93
N PRO A 226 6.84 21.16 -6.72
CA PRO A 226 7.41 22.42 -6.25
C PRO A 226 6.40 23.40 -5.65
N GLU A 227 5.12 23.30 -6.04
CA GLU A 227 4.03 24.13 -5.50
C GLU A 227 3.38 23.52 -4.24
N ALA A 228 3.69 22.25 -3.93
CA ALA A 228 3.14 21.57 -2.77
C ALA A 228 3.88 21.96 -1.47
N GLU A 229 3.21 21.73 -0.36
CA GLU A 229 3.82 21.86 0.96
C GLU A 229 5.01 20.91 1.10
N GLN A 230 6.14 21.44 1.58
CA GLN A 230 7.33 20.64 1.80
C GLN A 230 7.21 19.86 3.10
N PHE A 231 7.64 18.61 3.11
CA PHE A 231 7.65 17.79 4.32
C PHE A 231 8.61 18.40 5.38
N PRO A 232 8.18 18.61 6.65
CA PRO A 232 8.91 19.45 7.58
C PRO A 232 10.15 18.83 8.19
N TYR A 233 10.29 17.49 8.22
CA TYR A 233 11.32 16.81 9.01
C TYR A 233 12.22 15.89 8.18
N ASN A 234 13.48 15.75 8.61
CA ASN A 234 14.36 14.66 8.17
C ASN A 234 14.37 13.50 9.18
N ILE A 235 14.36 13.83 10.47
CA ILE A 235 14.37 12.85 11.57
C ILE A 235 13.17 13.14 12.47
N PHE A 236 12.32 12.15 12.72
CA PHE A 236 11.10 12.29 13.51
C PHE A 236 10.57 10.93 13.98
N GLU A 237 9.72 10.95 15.00
CA GLU A 237 8.86 9.83 15.36
C GLU A 237 7.62 9.88 14.47
N TRP A 238 7.43 8.86 13.63
CA TRP A 238 6.20 8.69 12.86
C TRP A 238 5.15 7.97 13.69
N GLU A 239 4.07 8.68 14.02
CA GLU A 239 2.96 8.17 14.81
C GLU A 239 1.81 7.71 13.90
N GLY A 240 1.42 6.44 14.00
CA GLY A 240 0.30 5.85 13.27
C GLY A 240 -1.07 6.24 13.82
N ILE A 241 -2.13 5.73 13.17
CA ILE A 241 -3.53 5.99 13.57
C ILE A 241 -3.88 5.45 14.96
N ASP A 242 -3.13 4.47 15.46
CA ASP A 242 -3.28 3.84 16.77
C ASP A 242 -2.37 4.45 17.85
N GLY A 243 -1.57 5.48 17.51
CA GLY A 243 -0.59 6.10 18.39
C GLY A 243 0.77 5.39 18.48
N THR A 244 0.97 4.28 17.76
CA THR A 244 2.28 3.61 17.69
C THR A 244 3.29 4.49 16.97
N ARG A 245 4.53 4.58 17.51
CA ARG A 245 5.62 5.40 16.96
C ARG A 245 6.76 4.58 16.41
N VAL A 246 7.32 5.04 15.28
CA VAL A 246 8.50 4.47 14.61
C VAL A 246 9.49 5.58 14.30
N LEU A 247 10.73 5.44 14.77
CA LEU A 247 11.79 6.40 14.45
C LEU A 247 12.10 6.37 12.96
N SER A 248 11.99 7.53 12.32
CA SER A 248 11.98 7.66 10.86
C SER A 248 13.04 8.64 10.38
N HIS A 249 13.62 8.35 9.22
CA HIS A 249 14.53 9.26 8.53
C HIS A 249 14.14 9.42 7.06
N ILE A 250 14.04 10.68 6.62
CA ILE A 250 13.81 11.00 5.21
C ILE A 250 15.07 11.63 4.63
N TYR A 251 15.58 11.02 3.56
CA TYR A 251 16.73 11.50 2.80
C TYR A 251 16.31 11.83 1.36
N LYS A 252 17.10 12.62 0.65
CA LYS A 252 16.78 13.02 -0.72
C LYS A 252 17.62 12.25 -1.73
N LYS A 253 16.97 11.77 -2.81
CA LYS A 253 17.51 11.07 -3.98
C LYS A 253 18.05 9.65 -3.76
N ASN A 254 17.42 8.76 -4.46
CA ASN A 254 17.75 7.36 -4.63
C ASN A 254 18.94 7.14 -5.59
N ASN A 255 19.15 8.10 -6.49
CA ASN A 255 20.15 8.07 -7.56
C ASN A 255 21.22 9.13 -7.26
N SER A 256 22.18 8.78 -6.39
CA SER A 256 23.13 9.75 -5.81
C SER A 256 24.55 9.48 -6.23
N ARG A 257 25.16 10.47 -6.88
CA ARG A 257 26.63 10.56 -6.99
C ARG A 257 27.22 10.96 -5.63
N PHE A 258 28.50 10.72 -5.46
CA PHE A 258 29.24 11.09 -4.26
C PHE A 258 30.39 12.01 -4.62
N SER A 259 30.47 13.22 -4.03
CA SER A 259 31.53 14.17 -4.17
C SER A 259 31.41 15.30 -3.13
N PRO A 260 32.44 16.13 -2.90
CA PRO A 260 32.35 17.30 -2.01
C PRO A 260 31.18 18.24 -2.34
N ALA A 261 30.91 18.45 -3.63
CA ALA A 261 29.81 19.28 -4.09
C ALA A 261 28.44 18.71 -3.63
N HIS A 262 28.23 17.41 -3.80
CA HIS A 262 26.99 16.76 -3.41
C HIS A 262 26.82 16.74 -1.88
N LEU A 263 27.88 16.56 -1.11
CA LEU A 263 27.83 16.61 0.36
C LEU A 263 27.39 17.98 0.86
N ILE A 264 28.02 19.05 0.33
CA ILE A 264 27.70 20.43 0.70
C ILE A 264 26.26 20.77 0.26
N GLU A 265 25.88 20.39 -0.97
CA GLU A 265 24.53 20.63 -1.48
C GLU A 265 23.47 19.95 -0.60
N ARG A 266 23.67 18.68 -0.26
CA ARG A 266 22.76 17.92 0.60
C ARG A 266 22.61 18.54 1.97
N TRP A 267 23.72 18.90 2.59
CA TRP A 267 23.68 19.53 3.91
C TRP A 267 22.94 20.86 3.89
N ASN A 268 23.16 21.68 2.87
CA ASN A 268 22.60 23.02 2.79
C ASN A 268 21.15 23.06 2.28
N LYS A 269 20.72 22.12 1.43
CA LYS A 269 19.43 22.19 0.73
C LYS A 269 18.43 21.09 1.11
N ASP A 270 18.90 19.95 1.60
CA ASP A 270 18.06 18.79 1.84
C ASP A 270 17.74 18.62 3.35
N ARG A 271 18.32 19.46 4.17
CA ARG A 271 18.06 19.53 5.60
C ARG A 271 16.87 20.45 5.86
N ASN A 272 15.76 19.89 6.32
CA ASN A 272 14.54 20.63 6.62
C ASN A 272 14.43 21.07 8.09
N GLN A 273 15.29 20.53 8.97
CA GLN A 273 15.38 20.89 10.37
C GLN A 273 16.69 21.68 10.60
N GLU A 274 16.60 22.87 11.18
CA GLU A 274 17.77 23.72 11.42
C GLU A 274 18.43 23.40 12.78
N GLU A 275 17.65 22.96 13.75
CA GLU A 275 18.11 22.73 15.11
C GLU A 275 18.44 21.25 15.37
N ASP A 276 19.48 21.01 16.12
CA ASP A 276 19.88 19.73 16.74
C ASP A 276 20.22 18.55 15.79
N ILE A 277 20.30 18.74 14.48
CA ILE A 277 20.77 17.71 13.57
C ILE A 277 22.21 18.01 13.15
N ASP A 278 23.12 17.19 13.62
CA ASP A 278 24.52 17.20 13.20
C ASP A 278 24.88 16.05 12.22
N THR A 279 23.95 15.10 12.03
CA THR A 279 24.16 13.92 11.19
C THR A 279 22.93 13.57 10.36
N MET A 280 23.14 13.02 9.17
CA MET A 280 22.12 12.45 8.29
C MET A 280 22.66 11.20 7.57
N MET A 281 21.78 10.32 7.07
CA MET A 281 22.21 9.27 6.14
C MET A 281 22.52 9.84 4.75
N PHE A 282 23.56 9.31 4.12
CA PHE A 282 23.85 9.54 2.71
C PHE A 282 24.05 8.20 1.99
N PRO A 283 22.95 7.52 1.64
CA PRO A 283 23.05 6.38 0.73
C PRO A 283 23.45 6.90 -0.67
N PHE A 284 24.44 6.26 -1.29
CA PHE A 284 24.94 6.67 -2.60
C PHE A 284 25.07 5.49 -3.57
N GLY A 285 25.01 5.79 -4.84
CA GLY A 285 25.00 4.83 -5.93
C GLY A 285 23.93 5.18 -6.97
N PHE A 286 24.00 4.58 -8.15
CA PHE A 286 22.97 4.70 -9.17
C PHE A 286 21.83 3.72 -8.88
N GLY A 287 20.63 4.25 -8.68
CA GLY A 287 19.42 3.51 -8.39
C GLY A 287 18.56 3.23 -9.61
N ASP A 288 17.29 2.90 -9.37
CA ASP A 288 16.23 2.54 -10.29
C ASP A 288 16.60 1.34 -11.19
N GLY A 289 17.61 1.49 -12.02
CA GLY A 289 18.12 0.44 -12.94
C GLY A 289 19.19 -0.49 -12.38
N GLY A 290 19.53 -0.42 -11.10
CA GLY A 290 20.52 -1.31 -10.50
C GLY A 290 21.98 -0.97 -10.85
N GLY A 291 22.32 0.30 -11.14
CA GLY A 291 23.68 0.70 -11.50
C GLY A 291 24.70 0.56 -10.38
N GLY A 292 24.26 0.84 -9.13
CA GLY A 292 25.09 0.71 -7.93
C GLY A 292 26.21 1.75 -7.82
N VAL A 293 27.20 1.44 -7.01
CA VAL A 293 28.33 2.31 -6.72
C VAL A 293 29.41 2.17 -7.78
N THR A 294 30.12 3.25 -8.04
CA THR A 294 31.27 3.26 -8.97
C THR A 294 32.60 3.44 -8.21
N ARG A 295 33.70 3.08 -8.88
CA ARG A 295 35.07 3.30 -8.36
C ARG A 295 35.31 4.75 -7.97
N GLU A 296 34.88 5.69 -8.82
CA GLU A 296 35.03 7.13 -8.58
C GLU A 296 34.34 7.59 -7.29
N MET A 297 33.12 7.06 -7.04
CA MET A 297 32.39 7.37 -5.80
C MET A 297 33.15 6.89 -4.56
N LEU A 298 33.72 5.69 -4.58
CA LEU A 298 34.51 5.15 -3.47
C LEU A 298 35.80 5.96 -3.21
N GLU A 299 36.46 6.37 -4.28
CA GLU A 299 37.63 7.27 -4.17
C GLU A 299 37.26 8.64 -3.58
N GLN A 300 36.06 9.15 -3.91
CA GLN A 300 35.53 10.38 -3.29
C GLN A 300 35.21 10.18 -1.81
N VAL A 301 34.62 9.04 -1.42
CA VAL A 301 34.35 8.74 0.01
C VAL A 301 35.66 8.76 0.81
N ARG A 302 36.75 8.13 0.31
CA ARG A 302 38.07 8.14 0.95
C ARG A 302 38.59 9.57 1.18
N ARG A 303 38.46 10.45 0.16
CA ARG A 303 38.91 11.84 0.20
C ARG A 303 38.05 12.72 1.12
N CYS A 304 36.78 12.51 1.12
CA CYS A 304 35.81 13.28 1.90
C CYS A 304 35.65 12.82 3.35
N ARG A 305 36.37 11.80 3.79
CA ARG A 305 36.25 11.26 5.14
C ARG A 305 36.33 12.37 6.21
N ASP A 306 37.26 13.31 6.08
CA ASP A 306 37.37 14.48 6.96
C ASP A 306 38.10 15.64 6.21
N LEU A 307 37.55 16.03 5.06
CA LEU A 307 38.12 17.09 4.22
C LEU A 307 37.57 18.45 4.67
N GLU A 308 38.46 19.34 5.12
CA GLU A 308 38.10 20.68 5.58
C GLU A 308 37.24 21.43 4.57
N GLY A 309 36.04 21.81 4.99
CA GLY A 309 35.04 22.54 4.20
C GLY A 309 33.93 21.70 3.54
N ALA A 310 33.99 20.38 3.65
CA ALA A 310 32.91 19.47 3.33
C ALA A 310 32.44 18.76 4.60
N PRO A 311 31.16 18.30 4.67
CA PRO A 311 30.73 17.40 5.74
C PRO A 311 31.61 16.16 5.87
N ARG A 312 31.83 15.69 7.11
CA ARG A 312 32.54 14.43 7.34
C ARG A 312 31.72 13.25 6.80
N CYS A 313 32.39 12.17 6.40
CA CYS A 313 31.78 10.97 5.90
C CYS A 313 32.31 9.75 6.62
N ASN A 314 31.45 9.07 7.38
CA ASN A 314 31.81 7.85 8.09
C ASN A 314 31.04 6.66 7.51
N TRP A 315 31.76 5.56 7.18
CA TRP A 315 31.13 4.31 6.84
C TRP A 315 30.24 3.85 7.99
N SER A 316 29.00 3.55 7.68
CA SER A 316 28.00 3.14 8.64
C SER A 316 27.05 2.10 8.04
N THR A 317 26.10 1.64 8.83
CA THR A 317 24.91 0.94 8.39
C THR A 317 23.68 1.77 8.75
N PRO A 318 22.54 1.59 8.08
CA PRO A 318 21.28 2.21 8.52
C PRO A 318 20.96 1.93 10.00
N TYR A 319 21.22 0.70 10.44
CA TYR A 319 20.97 0.31 11.85
C TYR A 319 21.88 1.08 12.83
N GLU A 320 23.19 1.21 12.55
CA GLU A 320 24.13 1.99 13.38
C GLU A 320 23.72 3.46 13.45
N PHE A 321 23.27 4.04 12.33
CA PHE A 321 22.74 5.40 12.28
C PHE A 321 21.52 5.57 13.18
N PHE A 322 20.49 4.73 13.02
CA PHE A 322 19.28 4.82 13.84
C PHE A 322 19.56 4.60 15.33
N LYS A 323 20.48 3.69 15.67
CA LYS A 323 20.90 3.49 17.08
C LYS A 323 21.55 4.71 17.69
N ARG A 324 22.25 5.51 16.90
CA ARG A 324 22.79 6.80 17.33
C ARG A 324 21.66 7.79 17.59
N ILE A 325 20.75 7.96 16.63
CA ILE A 325 19.61 8.87 16.77
C ILE A 325 18.68 8.47 17.93
N GLU A 326 18.40 7.19 18.10
CA GLU A 326 17.61 6.68 19.23
C GLU A 326 18.21 7.08 20.60
N LYS A 327 19.53 7.08 20.69
CA LYS A 327 20.25 7.50 21.92
C LYS A 327 20.22 9.02 22.14
N GLU A 328 20.30 9.79 21.06
CA GLU A 328 20.25 11.26 21.08
C GLU A 328 18.82 11.77 21.31
N GLY A 329 17.81 11.04 20.79
CA GLY A 329 16.40 11.38 20.85
C GLY A 329 15.98 12.37 19.76
N THR A 330 14.66 12.51 19.57
CA THR A 330 14.06 13.59 18.75
C THR A 330 12.72 13.99 19.38
N GLU A 331 12.43 15.28 19.39
CA GLU A 331 11.14 15.81 19.86
C GLU A 331 10.11 15.93 18.73
N ASN A 332 10.53 15.74 17.48
CA ASN A 332 9.67 15.88 16.32
C ASN A 332 8.76 14.66 16.16
N VAL A 333 7.46 14.89 16.07
CA VAL A 333 6.45 13.86 15.84
C VAL A 333 5.62 14.25 14.63
N TYR A 334 5.39 13.30 13.72
CA TYR A 334 4.46 13.44 12.61
C TYR A 334 3.38 12.36 12.71
N THR A 335 2.11 12.75 12.84
CA THR A 335 0.99 11.84 13.10
C THR A 335 0.17 11.59 11.85
N GLY A 336 -0.26 10.35 11.64
CA GLY A 336 -1.14 9.91 10.57
C GLY A 336 -0.42 9.37 9.34
N GLU A 337 -1.02 9.51 8.17
CA GLU A 337 -0.43 9.04 6.91
C GLU A 337 0.73 9.93 6.45
N LEU A 338 1.73 9.35 5.84
CA LEU A 338 2.75 10.10 5.11
C LEU A 338 2.29 10.24 3.64
N TYR A 339 1.43 11.22 3.41
CA TYR A 339 0.89 11.51 2.09
C TYR A 339 1.98 12.04 1.15
N LEU A 340 2.08 11.45 -0.04
CA LEU A 340 2.97 11.98 -1.07
C LEU A 340 2.21 13.03 -1.91
N ALA A 341 2.54 14.30 -1.74
CA ALA A 341 1.97 15.40 -2.52
C ALA A 341 2.52 15.44 -3.96
N TRP A 342 2.63 14.27 -4.56
CA TRP A 342 3.01 13.96 -5.92
C TRP A 342 2.56 12.53 -6.24
N HIS A 343 2.52 12.14 -7.53
CA HIS A 343 2.17 10.78 -7.96
C HIS A 343 0.71 10.36 -7.62
N ARG A 344 -0.22 11.29 -7.64
CA ARG A 344 -1.65 11.03 -7.35
C ARG A 344 -2.33 10.14 -8.39
N GLY A 345 -1.79 10.09 -9.62
CA GLY A 345 -2.27 9.22 -10.69
C GLY A 345 -2.14 7.73 -10.36
N THR A 346 -1.22 7.36 -9.45
CA THR A 346 -0.97 5.99 -9.03
C THR A 346 -2.17 5.31 -8.37
N TYR A 347 -3.11 6.06 -7.83
CA TYR A 347 -4.36 5.52 -7.29
C TYR A 347 -5.38 5.13 -8.39
N THR A 348 -5.20 5.58 -9.62
CA THR A 348 -6.25 5.60 -10.65
C THR A 348 -5.95 4.78 -11.91
N VAL A 349 -4.69 4.64 -12.29
CA VAL A 349 -4.26 3.99 -13.54
C VAL A 349 -4.13 2.48 -13.40
N GLN A 350 -4.25 1.74 -14.53
CA GLN A 350 -4.23 0.27 -14.59
C GLN A 350 -5.32 -0.36 -13.71
N ALA A 351 -6.55 0.08 -13.91
CA ALA A 351 -7.73 -0.30 -13.12
C ALA A 351 -7.97 -1.81 -13.08
N GLU A 352 -7.67 -2.55 -14.17
CA GLU A 352 -7.78 -4.01 -14.21
C GLU A 352 -6.77 -4.66 -13.25
N THR A 353 -5.51 -4.24 -13.26
CA THR A 353 -4.47 -4.77 -12.36
C THR A 353 -4.86 -4.57 -10.89
N LYS A 354 -5.33 -3.37 -10.53
CA LYS A 354 -5.78 -3.04 -9.17
C LYS A 354 -6.98 -3.89 -8.73
N LYS A 355 -7.96 -4.05 -9.62
CA LYS A 355 -9.11 -4.92 -9.35
C LYS A 355 -8.70 -6.38 -9.17
N LEU A 356 -7.81 -6.89 -10.02
CA LEU A 356 -7.31 -8.26 -9.94
C LEU A 356 -6.48 -8.50 -8.66
N ILE A 357 -5.68 -7.54 -8.21
CA ILE A 357 -4.99 -7.62 -6.91
C ILE A 357 -6.02 -7.82 -5.80
N ARG A 358 -7.06 -6.98 -5.72
CA ARG A 358 -8.12 -7.10 -4.70
C ARG A 358 -8.85 -8.45 -4.75
N GLN A 359 -9.18 -8.92 -5.95
CA GLN A 359 -9.83 -10.22 -6.13
C GLN A 359 -8.91 -11.40 -5.77
N ALA A 360 -7.61 -11.29 -6.04
CA ALA A 360 -6.61 -12.28 -5.68
C ALA A 360 -6.42 -12.34 -4.15
N GLU A 361 -6.34 -11.19 -3.48
CA GLU A 361 -6.31 -11.11 -2.02
C GLU A 361 -7.52 -11.81 -1.40
N GLN A 362 -8.73 -11.56 -1.89
CA GLN A 362 -9.93 -12.23 -1.40
C GLN A 362 -9.91 -13.74 -1.68
N ALA A 363 -9.47 -14.16 -2.86
CA ALA A 363 -9.42 -15.57 -3.23
C ALA A 363 -8.40 -16.37 -2.36
N VAL A 364 -7.26 -15.77 -2.05
CA VAL A 364 -6.26 -16.35 -1.13
C VAL A 364 -6.80 -16.38 0.29
N HIS A 365 -7.44 -15.29 0.76
CA HIS A 365 -8.10 -15.23 2.06
C HIS A 365 -9.16 -16.35 2.22
N ASP A 366 -10.03 -16.55 1.23
CA ASP A 366 -11.03 -17.62 1.26
C ASP A 366 -10.38 -19.00 1.37
N LEU A 367 -9.31 -19.24 0.61
CA LEU A 367 -8.56 -20.49 0.67
C LEU A 367 -7.91 -20.71 2.05
N GLU A 368 -7.27 -19.68 2.61
CA GLU A 368 -6.65 -19.75 3.93
C GLU A 368 -7.67 -20.06 5.01
N TYR A 369 -8.80 -19.34 5.02
CA TYR A 369 -9.88 -19.59 5.99
C TYR A 369 -10.41 -21.03 5.89
N ILE A 370 -10.77 -21.48 4.70
CA ILE A 370 -11.35 -22.83 4.50
C ILE A 370 -10.34 -23.92 4.87
N MET A 371 -9.05 -23.74 4.55
CA MET A 371 -7.97 -24.63 4.96
C MET A 371 -7.80 -24.65 6.48
N ALA A 372 -7.74 -23.49 7.12
CA ALA A 372 -7.58 -23.35 8.56
C ALA A 372 -8.76 -24.00 9.30
N ARG A 373 -9.99 -23.75 8.86
CA ARG A 373 -11.20 -24.38 9.40
C ARG A 373 -11.14 -25.91 9.28
N ALA A 374 -10.87 -26.42 8.07
CA ALA A 374 -10.80 -27.87 7.84
C ALA A 374 -9.67 -28.55 8.64
N TRP A 375 -8.54 -27.87 8.80
CA TRP A 375 -7.43 -28.33 9.64
C TRP A 375 -7.85 -28.34 11.11
N PHE A 376 -8.42 -27.27 11.61
CA PHE A 376 -8.85 -27.11 13.00
C PHE A 376 -9.91 -28.16 13.39
N GLU A 377 -10.87 -28.43 12.49
CA GLU A 377 -11.89 -29.47 12.67
C GLU A 377 -11.36 -30.92 12.45
N GLY A 378 -10.04 -31.08 12.26
CA GLY A 378 -9.41 -32.39 12.11
C GLY A 378 -9.60 -33.11 10.78
N LYS A 379 -10.24 -32.45 9.80
CA LYS A 379 -10.50 -33.04 8.47
C LYS A 379 -9.26 -33.19 7.61
N MET A 380 -8.22 -32.43 7.92
CA MET A 380 -6.94 -32.43 7.21
C MET A 380 -5.79 -33.07 8.01
N THR A 381 -6.10 -33.84 9.04
CA THR A 381 -5.08 -34.43 9.94
C THR A 381 -4.78 -35.89 9.70
N ARG A 382 -5.64 -36.64 8.99
CA ARG A 382 -5.52 -38.08 8.74
C ARG A 382 -5.91 -38.43 7.29
N GLY A 383 -5.36 -39.54 6.81
CA GLY A 383 -5.72 -40.18 5.53
C GLY A 383 -5.55 -39.23 4.33
N LYS A 384 -6.55 -39.18 3.46
CA LYS A 384 -6.57 -38.30 2.26
C LYS A 384 -6.45 -36.82 2.60
N GLY A 385 -7.03 -36.38 3.74
CA GLY A 385 -6.97 -34.98 4.18
C GLY A 385 -5.55 -34.53 4.55
N ALA A 386 -4.75 -35.37 5.19
CA ALA A 386 -3.37 -35.03 5.55
C ALA A 386 -2.47 -34.88 4.29
N GLY A 387 -2.65 -35.76 3.31
CA GLY A 387 -1.94 -35.61 2.02
C GLY A 387 -2.33 -34.34 1.28
N LEU A 388 -3.63 -34.02 1.26
CA LEU A 388 -4.14 -32.77 0.69
C LEU A 388 -3.58 -31.54 1.41
N PHE A 389 -3.51 -31.56 2.74
CA PHE A 389 -2.95 -30.43 3.52
C PHE A 389 -1.50 -30.11 3.12
N THR A 390 -0.66 -31.15 2.98
CA THR A 390 0.75 -30.96 2.56
C THR A 390 0.84 -30.40 1.13
N GLU A 391 0.00 -30.91 0.22
CA GLU A 391 -0.09 -30.38 -1.17
C GLU A 391 -0.50 -28.89 -1.17
N LEU A 392 -1.55 -28.55 -0.43
CA LEU A 392 -2.11 -27.22 -0.42
C LEU A 392 -1.19 -26.19 0.22
N LYS A 393 -0.46 -26.57 1.27
CA LYS A 393 0.52 -25.68 1.92
C LYS A 393 1.57 -25.18 0.93
N GLY A 394 2.13 -26.07 0.10
CA GLY A 394 3.10 -25.69 -0.93
C GLY A 394 2.49 -24.83 -2.04
N LYS A 395 1.24 -25.11 -2.44
CA LYS A 395 0.54 -24.32 -3.46
C LYS A 395 0.19 -22.94 -2.94
N LEU A 396 -0.30 -22.82 -1.72
CA LEU A 396 -0.65 -21.55 -1.08
C LEU A 396 0.57 -20.62 -1.00
N SER A 397 1.76 -21.13 -0.63
CA SER A 397 2.99 -20.36 -0.65
C SER A 397 3.27 -19.77 -2.05
N GLY A 398 3.09 -20.56 -3.11
CA GLY A 398 3.23 -20.09 -4.49
C GLY A 398 2.20 -19.03 -4.91
N LEU A 399 0.95 -19.10 -4.40
CA LEU A 399 -0.05 -18.07 -4.63
C LEU A 399 0.34 -16.76 -3.93
N TRP A 400 0.84 -16.84 -2.68
CA TRP A 400 1.38 -15.67 -1.98
C TRP A 400 2.58 -15.07 -2.70
N ASP A 401 3.49 -15.87 -3.30
CA ASP A 401 4.60 -15.34 -4.10
C ASP A 401 4.12 -14.43 -5.23
N VAL A 402 3.11 -14.88 -5.98
CA VAL A 402 2.52 -14.10 -7.08
C VAL A 402 1.87 -12.82 -6.56
N LEU A 403 1.08 -12.92 -5.49
CA LEU A 403 0.34 -11.79 -4.93
C LEU A 403 1.27 -10.71 -4.33
N LEU A 404 2.26 -11.13 -3.52
CA LEU A 404 3.23 -10.22 -2.93
C LEU A 404 4.09 -9.54 -4.00
N PHE A 405 4.47 -10.26 -5.05
CA PHE A 405 5.18 -9.70 -6.18
C PHE A 405 4.32 -8.67 -6.95
N ALA A 406 3.04 -8.97 -7.19
CA ALA A 406 2.11 -8.05 -7.85
C ALA A 406 1.86 -6.76 -7.02
N SER A 407 2.14 -6.79 -5.72
CA SER A 407 2.05 -5.62 -4.84
C SER A 407 3.26 -4.69 -4.93
N PHE A 408 4.30 -5.01 -5.73
CA PHE A 408 5.45 -4.13 -5.97
C PHE A 408 4.98 -2.75 -6.43
N HIS A 409 5.66 -1.67 -5.97
CA HIS A 409 5.13 -0.31 -6.09
C HIS A 409 4.86 0.14 -7.54
N ASP A 410 5.66 -0.23 -8.54
CA ASP A 410 5.38 0.10 -9.94
C ASP A 410 4.34 -0.81 -10.60
N ILE A 411 4.04 -1.98 -10.04
CA ILE A 411 2.97 -2.85 -10.55
C ILE A 411 1.62 -2.40 -9.99
N ALA A 412 1.47 -2.40 -8.67
CA ALA A 412 0.21 -2.04 -8.01
C ALA A 412 -0.19 -0.59 -8.30
N ALA A 413 0.76 0.34 -8.34
CA ALA A 413 0.53 1.73 -8.70
C ALA A 413 0.17 1.93 -10.19
N GLY A 414 0.54 1.00 -11.07
CA GLY A 414 0.24 1.10 -12.49
C GLY A 414 1.25 1.92 -13.31
N THR A 415 2.48 2.00 -12.87
CA THR A 415 3.54 2.84 -13.42
C THR A 415 4.57 2.08 -14.27
N SER A 416 4.24 0.85 -14.66
CA SER A 416 5.05 -0.01 -15.54
C SER A 416 4.56 0.00 -16.99
N ILE A 417 5.39 -0.58 -17.88
CA ILE A 417 5.04 -0.75 -19.29
C ILE A 417 3.94 -1.79 -19.52
N GLU A 418 3.23 -1.73 -20.62
CA GLU A 418 2.12 -2.61 -21.02
C GLU A 418 2.41 -4.11 -20.82
N ARG A 419 3.60 -4.57 -21.22
CA ARG A 419 3.99 -5.99 -21.08
C ARG A 419 3.95 -6.46 -19.62
N VAL A 420 4.34 -5.61 -18.68
CA VAL A 420 4.32 -5.91 -17.24
C VAL A 420 2.89 -6.12 -16.77
N HIS A 421 1.99 -5.20 -17.10
CA HIS A 421 0.59 -5.29 -16.67
C HIS A 421 -0.14 -6.49 -17.29
N LYS A 422 0.11 -6.77 -18.58
CA LYS A 422 -0.46 -7.96 -19.25
C LYS A 422 -0.03 -9.26 -18.55
N ASP A 423 1.26 -9.44 -18.32
CA ASP A 423 1.79 -10.62 -17.64
C ASP A 423 1.27 -10.73 -16.19
N THR A 424 1.27 -9.64 -15.46
CA THR A 424 0.75 -9.61 -14.09
C THR A 424 -0.74 -9.96 -14.03
N ASN A 425 -1.55 -9.40 -14.94
CA ASN A 425 -2.98 -9.68 -15.01
C ASN A 425 -3.26 -11.16 -15.34
N GLU A 426 -2.48 -11.77 -16.23
CA GLU A 426 -2.59 -13.21 -16.52
C GLU A 426 -2.20 -14.06 -15.30
N ARG A 427 -1.12 -13.73 -14.59
CA ARG A 427 -0.70 -14.40 -13.36
C ARG A 427 -1.75 -14.29 -12.25
N LEU A 428 -2.35 -13.10 -12.05
CA LEU A 428 -3.39 -12.87 -11.05
C LEU A 428 -4.70 -13.61 -11.38
N LYS A 429 -5.14 -13.62 -12.65
CA LYS A 429 -6.30 -14.39 -13.08
C LYS A 429 -6.09 -15.88 -12.81
N LYS A 430 -4.92 -16.41 -13.17
CA LYS A 430 -4.57 -17.80 -12.87
C LYS A 430 -4.55 -18.08 -11.36
N LEU A 431 -3.99 -17.19 -10.55
CA LEU A 431 -4.00 -17.30 -9.09
C LEU A 431 -5.43 -17.41 -8.55
N ILE A 432 -6.34 -16.53 -9.00
CA ILE A 432 -7.74 -16.53 -8.58
C ILE A 432 -8.43 -17.86 -8.93
N ASP A 433 -8.23 -18.34 -10.13
CA ASP A 433 -8.81 -19.63 -10.59
C ASP A 433 -8.23 -20.81 -9.80
N ASP A 434 -6.91 -20.85 -9.60
CA ASP A 434 -6.24 -21.88 -8.83
C ASP A 434 -6.73 -21.88 -7.36
N ALA A 435 -6.84 -20.71 -6.71
CA ALA A 435 -7.34 -20.59 -5.35
C ALA A 435 -8.78 -21.11 -5.22
N LYS A 436 -9.69 -20.71 -6.12
CA LYS A 436 -11.08 -21.21 -6.16
C LYS A 436 -11.15 -22.72 -6.34
N ALA A 437 -10.32 -23.27 -7.21
CA ALA A 437 -10.25 -24.72 -7.41
C ALA A 437 -9.74 -25.46 -6.16
N LEU A 438 -8.81 -24.86 -5.41
CA LEU A 438 -8.30 -25.42 -4.17
C LEU A 438 -9.35 -25.31 -3.04
N VAL A 439 -10.10 -24.21 -2.94
CA VAL A 439 -11.25 -24.09 -2.03
C VAL A 439 -12.24 -25.23 -2.25
N SER A 440 -12.64 -25.50 -3.50
CA SER A 440 -13.55 -26.61 -3.82
C SER A 440 -13.04 -27.95 -3.34
N LYS A 441 -11.73 -28.25 -3.53
CA LYS A 441 -11.13 -29.51 -3.04
C LYS A 441 -11.19 -29.66 -1.53
N VAL A 442 -11.08 -28.56 -0.78
CA VAL A 442 -11.19 -28.60 0.69
C VAL A 442 -12.64 -28.82 1.11
N LEU A 443 -13.57 -28.13 0.44
CA LEU A 443 -15.01 -28.27 0.70
C LEU A 443 -15.53 -29.70 0.43
N ASP A 444 -14.91 -30.45 -0.49
CA ASP A 444 -15.20 -31.85 -0.75
C ASP A 444 -14.89 -32.80 0.45
N LEU A 445 -14.11 -32.35 1.44
CA LEU A 445 -13.87 -33.08 2.69
C LEU A 445 -15.06 -33.06 3.66
N TYR A 446 -16.01 -32.17 3.43
CA TYR A 446 -17.20 -32.01 4.27
C TYR A 446 -18.38 -32.86 3.75
N PRO A 447 -19.29 -33.28 4.65
CA PRO A 447 -20.56 -33.87 4.21
C PRO A 447 -21.32 -32.90 3.33
N GLN A 448 -21.88 -33.38 2.24
CA GLN A 448 -22.65 -32.56 1.30
C GLN A 448 -24.13 -32.53 1.68
N GLY A 449 -24.82 -31.45 1.33
CA GLY A 449 -26.22 -31.23 1.65
C GLY A 449 -26.92 -30.27 0.69
N GLU A 450 -27.91 -29.53 1.19
CA GLU A 450 -28.53 -28.44 0.44
C GLU A 450 -27.58 -27.27 0.20
N GLU A 451 -27.88 -26.45 -0.81
CA GLU A 451 -27.11 -25.23 -1.11
C GLU A 451 -27.12 -24.27 0.09
N ARG A 452 -25.97 -23.69 0.37
CA ARG A 452 -25.72 -22.72 1.45
C ARG A 452 -24.89 -21.58 0.93
N PHE A 453 -24.93 -20.49 1.69
CA PHE A 453 -24.15 -19.28 1.49
C PHE A 453 -23.22 -19.12 2.70
N LEU A 454 -21.95 -19.36 2.50
CA LEU A 454 -20.92 -19.28 3.53
C LEU A 454 -20.30 -17.88 3.53
N ASN A 455 -20.26 -17.25 4.70
CA ASN A 455 -19.52 -16.04 4.96
C ASN A 455 -18.07 -16.42 5.33
N THR A 456 -17.11 -16.08 4.49
CA THR A 456 -15.69 -16.33 4.71
C THR A 456 -14.99 -15.16 5.42
N THR A 457 -15.74 -14.13 5.82
CA THR A 457 -15.20 -12.88 6.39
C THR A 457 -15.66 -12.65 7.82
N GLY A 458 -14.95 -11.80 8.55
CA GLY A 458 -15.30 -11.37 9.91
C GLY A 458 -16.31 -10.22 9.98
N ALA A 459 -16.97 -9.87 8.90
CA ALA A 459 -18.08 -8.91 8.91
C ALA A 459 -19.41 -9.65 8.80
N VAL A 460 -20.40 -9.29 9.61
CA VAL A 460 -21.77 -9.77 9.48
C VAL A 460 -22.32 -9.43 8.09
N ARG A 461 -23.00 -10.36 7.46
CA ARG A 461 -23.54 -10.21 6.10
C ARG A 461 -25.06 -10.31 6.09
N TYR A 462 -25.66 -9.79 5.03
CA TYR A 462 -27.11 -9.76 4.91
C TYR A 462 -27.55 -10.29 3.54
N ILE A 463 -28.47 -11.26 3.55
CA ILE A 463 -29.19 -11.72 2.36
C ILE A 463 -30.67 -11.46 2.60
N ASP A 464 -31.28 -10.56 1.85
CA ASP A 464 -32.65 -10.13 2.05
C ASP A 464 -32.91 -9.70 3.51
N ARG A 465 -33.70 -10.47 4.23
CA ARG A 465 -34.04 -10.29 5.66
C ARG A 465 -33.21 -11.15 6.59
N CYS A 466 -32.26 -11.91 6.07
CA CYS A 466 -31.45 -12.86 6.80
C CYS A 466 -30.10 -12.27 7.15
N THR A 467 -29.63 -12.55 8.37
CA THR A 467 -28.28 -12.29 8.82
C THR A 467 -27.44 -13.54 8.64
N VAL A 468 -26.22 -13.38 8.15
CA VAL A 468 -25.17 -14.41 8.10
C VAL A 468 -24.03 -13.93 8.98
N GLU A 469 -23.84 -14.63 10.09
CA GLU A 469 -22.83 -14.28 11.09
C GLU A 469 -21.40 -14.34 10.49
N GLU A 470 -20.44 -13.78 11.20
CA GLU A 470 -19.02 -13.84 10.87
C GLU A 470 -18.58 -15.30 10.77
N TYR A 471 -17.87 -15.65 9.70
CA TYR A 471 -17.42 -17.02 9.43
C TYR A 471 -18.49 -18.11 9.58
N GLY A 472 -19.77 -17.72 9.43
CA GLY A 472 -20.94 -18.57 9.50
C GLY A 472 -21.54 -18.86 8.14
N ASP A 473 -22.66 -19.59 8.13
CA ASP A 473 -23.41 -19.91 6.92
C ASP A 473 -24.92 -19.88 7.13
N ILE A 474 -25.67 -19.78 6.04
CA ILE A 474 -27.13 -19.90 6.00
C ILE A 474 -27.55 -20.77 4.82
N THR A 475 -28.53 -21.64 5.01
CA THR A 475 -29.04 -22.51 3.95
C THR A 475 -30.05 -21.80 3.04
N ALA A 476 -30.13 -22.24 1.78
CA ALA A 476 -31.17 -21.78 0.86
C ALA A 476 -32.60 -22.04 1.40
N GLY A 477 -32.78 -23.14 2.15
CA GLY A 477 -34.06 -23.49 2.81
C GLY A 477 -34.45 -22.49 3.90
N GLU A 478 -33.49 -22.03 4.73
CA GLU A 478 -33.72 -21.01 5.77
C GLU A 478 -34.08 -19.66 5.16
N ILE A 479 -33.39 -19.23 4.09
CA ILE A 479 -33.71 -18.00 3.34
C ILE A 479 -35.14 -18.11 2.80
N ALA A 480 -35.49 -19.23 2.12
CA ALA A 480 -36.82 -19.46 1.56
C ALA A 480 -37.91 -19.54 2.63
N ALA A 481 -37.62 -20.03 3.84
CA ALA A 481 -38.55 -20.05 4.96
C ALA A 481 -38.85 -18.65 5.50
N LEU A 482 -37.85 -17.76 5.55
CA LEU A 482 -38.03 -16.35 5.93
C LEU A 482 -38.81 -15.56 4.86
N GLU A 483 -38.59 -15.85 3.58
CA GLU A 483 -39.39 -15.27 2.48
C GLU A 483 -40.87 -15.62 2.54
N LYS A 484 -41.23 -16.80 3.02
CA LYS A 484 -42.66 -17.27 3.17
C LYS A 484 -43.37 -16.60 4.35
N LYS A 485 -42.66 -15.95 5.28
CA LYS A 485 -43.35 -15.19 6.36
C LYS A 485 -44.07 -14.00 5.72
N PRO A 486 -45.38 -13.82 6.04
CA PRO A 486 -46.16 -12.77 5.40
C PRO A 486 -45.52 -11.39 5.62
N ASP A 487 -45.21 -10.76 4.52
CA ASP A 487 -44.87 -9.35 4.51
C ASP A 487 -46.16 -8.52 4.42
N ARG A 488 -46.17 -7.35 5.06
CA ARG A 488 -47.35 -6.47 5.07
C ARG A 488 -47.48 -5.69 3.74
N GLY A 489 -47.49 -6.40 2.59
CA GLY A 489 -47.71 -5.82 1.26
C GLY A 489 -46.51 -5.90 0.33
N LYS A 490 -46.65 -5.44 -0.91
CA LYS A 490 -45.54 -5.37 -1.90
C LYS A 490 -44.49 -4.36 -1.44
N VAL A 491 -43.32 -4.85 -1.02
CA VAL A 491 -42.23 -4.04 -0.49
C VAL A 491 -41.54 -3.26 -1.61
N LEU A 492 -41.37 -3.89 -2.77
CA LEU A 492 -40.71 -3.30 -3.92
C LEU A 492 -41.72 -2.83 -4.95
N SER A 493 -41.58 -1.60 -5.43
CA SER A 493 -42.42 -1.06 -6.49
C SER A 493 -41.67 -0.09 -7.37
N VAL A 494 -42.01 -0.06 -8.65
CA VAL A 494 -41.49 0.90 -9.62
C VAL A 494 -42.67 1.58 -10.31
N LYS A 495 -42.58 2.90 -10.48
CA LYS A 495 -43.55 3.71 -11.23
C LYS A 495 -42.80 4.53 -12.27
N GLU A 496 -43.06 4.26 -13.53
CA GLU A 496 -42.50 5.01 -14.65
C GLU A 496 -43.22 6.35 -14.84
N THR A 497 -42.49 7.36 -15.18
CA THR A 497 -42.92 8.71 -15.56
C THR A 497 -42.19 9.18 -16.83
N LYS A 498 -42.62 10.33 -17.39
CA LYS A 498 -41.90 10.94 -18.53
C LYS A 498 -40.46 11.31 -18.16
N GLN A 499 -40.19 11.68 -16.90
CA GLN A 499 -38.88 12.17 -16.43
C GLN A 499 -37.98 11.02 -15.96
N GLY A 500 -38.51 9.86 -15.59
CA GLY A 500 -37.76 8.73 -15.06
C GLY A 500 -38.60 7.75 -14.28
N PHE A 501 -38.00 7.14 -13.29
CA PHE A 501 -38.56 6.00 -12.54
C PHE A 501 -38.52 6.28 -11.04
N ARG A 502 -39.68 6.26 -10.38
CA ARG A 502 -39.77 6.29 -8.92
C ARG A 502 -39.77 4.85 -8.39
N ILE A 503 -38.79 4.53 -7.58
CA ILE A 503 -38.59 3.18 -7.03
C ILE A 503 -38.64 3.26 -5.52
N THR A 504 -39.45 2.36 -4.92
CA THR A 504 -39.61 2.25 -3.48
C THR A 504 -39.27 0.83 -3.06
N ASN A 505 -38.45 0.67 -2.03
CA ASN A 505 -38.17 -0.61 -1.38
C ASN A 505 -38.53 -0.57 0.13
N ALA A 506 -38.09 -1.56 0.94
CA ALA A 506 -38.36 -1.63 2.38
C ALA A 506 -37.86 -0.40 3.16
N TYR A 507 -36.79 0.24 2.68
CA TYR A 507 -36.02 1.24 3.45
C TYR A 507 -36.05 2.64 2.89
N PHE A 508 -36.25 2.82 1.56
CA PHE A 508 -36.20 4.14 0.94
C PHE A 508 -37.09 4.22 -0.32
N THR A 509 -37.30 5.46 -0.73
CA THR A 509 -37.84 5.81 -2.05
C THR A 509 -36.83 6.68 -2.77
N CYS A 510 -36.53 6.36 -4.03
CA CYS A 510 -35.64 7.19 -4.87
C CYS A 510 -36.27 7.46 -6.24
N PHE A 511 -35.75 8.46 -6.97
CA PHE A 511 -36.12 8.75 -8.35
C PHE A 511 -34.88 8.71 -9.24
N ALA A 512 -34.88 7.74 -10.18
CA ALA A 512 -33.84 7.65 -11.23
C ALA A 512 -34.33 8.36 -12.50
N ASP A 513 -33.59 9.33 -13.00
CA ASP A 513 -33.93 10.07 -14.22
C ASP A 513 -33.57 9.31 -15.51
N ARG A 514 -33.85 9.96 -16.68
CA ARG A 514 -33.56 9.37 -18.00
C ARG A 514 -32.08 9.38 -18.40
N LEU A 515 -31.18 9.76 -17.51
CA LEU A 515 -29.72 9.64 -17.67
C LEU A 515 -29.13 8.62 -16.69
N GLY A 516 -29.97 8.01 -15.83
CA GLY A 516 -29.51 7.08 -14.79
C GLY A 516 -28.97 7.79 -13.54
N ARG A 517 -29.31 9.06 -13.32
CA ARG A 517 -28.94 9.80 -12.11
C ARG A 517 -30.03 9.65 -11.07
N ILE A 518 -29.64 9.60 -9.80
CA ILE A 518 -30.59 9.64 -8.68
C ILE A 518 -30.83 11.11 -8.31
N THR A 519 -32.03 11.60 -8.57
CA THR A 519 -32.39 13.01 -8.36
C THR A 519 -33.24 13.27 -7.13
N GLU A 520 -33.84 12.22 -6.56
CA GLU A 520 -34.57 12.29 -5.27
C GLU A 520 -34.23 11.03 -4.47
N PHE A 521 -34.11 11.19 -3.16
CA PHE A 521 -33.92 10.09 -2.22
C PHE A 521 -34.53 10.45 -0.87
N SER A 522 -35.32 9.53 -0.28
CA SER A 522 -35.88 9.67 1.06
C SER A 522 -35.94 8.32 1.77
N LEU A 523 -35.54 8.29 3.05
CA LEU A 523 -35.68 7.12 3.87
C LEU A 523 -37.15 6.87 4.23
N SER A 524 -37.54 5.60 4.35
CA SER A 524 -38.84 5.23 4.88
C SER A 524 -38.80 5.21 6.41
N ASP A 525 -40.01 5.32 7.06
CA ASP A 525 -40.14 5.23 8.53
C ASP A 525 -39.65 3.90 9.13
N LYS A 526 -39.46 2.87 8.31
CA LYS A 526 -38.97 1.55 8.69
C LYS A 526 -37.41 1.41 8.63
N TYR A 527 -36.71 2.42 8.13
CA TYR A 527 -35.26 2.36 7.98
C TYR A 527 -34.54 2.31 9.31
N ASP A 528 -35.12 2.91 10.34
CA ASP A 528 -34.46 3.14 11.61
C ASP A 528 -35.31 2.63 12.78
N SER A 529 -34.78 1.60 13.46
CA SER A 529 -35.32 1.15 14.76
C SER A 529 -34.74 1.97 15.93
N SER A 530 -33.75 2.87 15.68
CA SER A 530 -33.08 3.67 16.69
C SER A 530 -33.52 5.15 16.74
N ARG A 531 -34.75 5.47 16.28
CA ARG A 531 -35.28 6.83 16.20
C ARG A 531 -35.29 7.64 17.51
N GLU A 532 -34.90 7.04 18.61
CA GLU A 532 -34.80 7.78 19.90
C GLU A 532 -33.68 8.82 19.95
N CYS A 533 -32.77 8.85 18.95
CA CYS A 533 -31.66 9.80 18.88
C CYS A 533 -31.73 10.83 17.73
N CYS A 534 -32.75 10.78 16.83
CA CYS A 534 -32.78 11.70 15.68
C CYS A 534 -33.37 13.07 16.06
N LEU A 535 -32.57 14.12 15.83
CA LEU A 535 -32.94 15.54 16.05
C LEU A 535 -33.95 16.10 15.01
N HIS A 536 -34.39 15.27 14.02
CA HIS A 536 -35.25 15.74 12.93
C HIS A 536 -36.65 15.08 12.95
N GLU A 537 -37.66 15.90 13.00
CA GLU A 537 -39.08 15.50 12.85
C GLU A 537 -39.49 15.12 11.40
N THR A 538 -38.64 15.43 10.41
CA THR A 538 -38.83 15.14 8.98
C THR A 538 -37.67 14.26 8.46
N SER A 539 -37.94 13.41 7.45
CA SER A 539 -36.89 12.64 6.79
C SER A 539 -35.78 13.56 6.27
N PRO A 540 -34.50 13.40 6.71
CA PRO A 540 -33.43 14.29 6.29
C PRO A 540 -33.20 14.19 4.78
N GLY A 541 -32.94 15.30 4.12
CA GLY A 541 -32.42 15.31 2.74
C GLY A 541 -31.01 14.69 2.70
N PHE A 542 -30.67 13.95 1.66
CA PHE A 542 -29.35 13.34 1.48
C PHE A 542 -28.60 13.87 0.27
N LEU A 543 -29.30 14.45 -0.71
CA LEU A 543 -28.74 15.01 -1.94
C LEU A 543 -28.75 16.53 -1.92
N SER A 544 -27.64 17.16 -2.26
CA SER A 544 -27.58 18.58 -2.63
C SER A 544 -27.72 18.80 -4.15
N ALA A 545 -27.41 17.77 -4.95
CA ALA A 545 -27.59 17.69 -6.39
C ALA A 545 -27.71 16.21 -6.82
N PRO A 546 -28.00 15.89 -8.09
CA PRO A 546 -28.14 14.49 -8.54
C PRO A 546 -26.91 13.63 -8.26
N TRP A 547 -27.09 12.45 -7.68
CA TRP A 547 -26.06 11.42 -7.55
C TRP A 547 -25.86 10.65 -8.85
N ASN A 548 -24.68 10.00 -9.01
CA ASN A 548 -24.30 9.25 -10.20
C ASN A 548 -24.13 10.17 -11.43
N GLU A 549 -23.67 11.40 -11.24
CA GLU A 549 -23.31 12.31 -12.34
C GLU A 549 -21.89 12.00 -12.81
N PHE A 550 -21.72 11.65 -14.09
CA PHE A 550 -20.40 11.41 -14.68
C PHE A 550 -19.73 12.74 -15.05
N LEU A 551 -18.49 12.91 -14.59
CA LEU A 551 -17.63 14.04 -14.86
C LEU A 551 -16.40 13.53 -15.63
N MET A 552 -16.11 14.15 -16.77
CA MET A 552 -14.92 13.85 -17.54
C MET A 552 -14.06 15.10 -17.68
N PHE A 553 -12.75 14.91 -17.56
CA PHE A 553 -11.77 15.99 -17.64
C PHE A 553 -10.64 15.63 -18.61
N SER A 554 -10.05 16.65 -19.25
CA SER A 554 -8.77 16.48 -19.91
C SER A 554 -7.68 16.40 -18.85
N ASP A 555 -6.81 15.40 -18.97
CA ASP A 555 -5.72 15.14 -18.04
C ASP A 555 -4.42 14.96 -18.82
N ILE A 556 -3.72 16.09 -19.03
CA ILE A 556 -2.49 16.15 -19.82
C ILE A 556 -1.36 16.60 -18.90
N ASN A 557 -0.45 15.68 -18.63
CA ASN A 557 0.75 15.91 -17.83
C ASN A 557 2.00 15.91 -18.73
N GLY A 558 2.93 16.82 -18.47
CA GLY A 558 4.13 16.97 -19.29
C GLY A 558 5.16 15.86 -19.12
N CYS A 559 5.30 15.33 -17.88
CA CYS A 559 6.20 14.25 -17.52
C CYS A 559 5.48 13.29 -16.56
N TYR A 560 5.92 12.02 -16.53
CA TYR A 560 5.39 11.04 -15.57
C TYR A 560 3.86 10.91 -15.64
N ASP A 561 3.32 10.75 -16.82
CA ASP A 561 1.89 10.80 -17.12
C ASP A 561 1.04 9.82 -16.28
N ALA A 562 1.49 8.55 -16.11
CA ALA A 562 0.81 7.58 -15.27
C ALA A 562 0.86 7.94 -13.77
N TRP A 563 1.95 8.58 -13.32
CA TRP A 563 2.18 8.87 -11.91
C TRP A 563 1.33 10.03 -11.38
N GLU A 564 1.09 11.07 -12.18
CA GLU A 564 0.48 12.30 -11.68
C GLU A 564 -0.83 12.66 -12.35
N ILE A 565 -1.76 13.23 -11.58
CA ILE A 565 -2.93 13.98 -12.04
C ILE A 565 -2.62 15.46 -11.86
N GLY A 566 -2.75 16.25 -12.91
CA GLY A 566 -2.48 17.70 -12.83
C GLY A 566 -3.46 18.42 -11.91
N SER A 567 -2.98 19.30 -11.02
CA SER A 567 -3.78 20.06 -10.05
C SER A 567 -4.89 20.90 -10.68
N MET A 568 -4.75 21.22 -11.97
CA MET A 568 -5.69 22.06 -12.73
C MET A 568 -6.71 21.26 -13.54
N TYR A 569 -6.78 19.93 -13.42
CA TYR A 569 -7.66 19.07 -14.24
C TYR A 569 -9.14 19.52 -14.18
N GLU A 570 -9.62 19.97 -13.03
CA GLU A 570 -11.00 20.42 -12.84
C GLU A 570 -11.38 21.62 -13.72
N LYS A 571 -10.38 22.40 -14.21
CA LYS A 571 -10.59 23.54 -15.11
C LYS A 571 -10.71 23.16 -16.58
N THR A 572 -10.57 21.86 -16.90
CA THR A 572 -10.62 21.35 -18.27
C THR A 572 -11.73 20.30 -18.46
N PRO A 573 -13.00 20.62 -18.10
CA PRO A 573 -14.10 19.68 -18.23
C PRO A 573 -14.39 19.34 -19.70
N VAL A 574 -14.65 18.06 -19.96
CA VAL A 574 -15.10 17.54 -21.25
C VAL A 574 -16.62 17.44 -21.23
N LYS A 575 -17.26 18.02 -22.25
CA LYS A 575 -18.73 17.99 -22.36
C LYS A 575 -19.19 16.58 -22.74
N LEU A 576 -20.02 15.98 -21.89
CA LEU A 576 -20.66 14.71 -22.16
C LEU A 576 -22.05 14.88 -22.79
N GLU A 577 -22.47 13.89 -23.60
CA GLU A 577 -23.80 13.84 -24.18
C GLU A 577 -24.88 13.68 -23.10
N LYS A 578 -25.99 14.42 -23.23
CA LYS A 578 -27.14 14.38 -22.31
C LYS A 578 -28.26 13.49 -22.85
N THR A 579 -27.90 12.34 -23.44
CA THR A 579 -28.83 11.36 -23.98
C THR A 579 -28.45 9.98 -23.53
N ALA A 580 -29.44 9.17 -23.16
CA ALA A 580 -29.26 7.78 -22.79
C ALA A 580 -30.48 6.97 -23.24
N ASN A 581 -30.25 5.67 -23.50
CA ASN A 581 -31.30 4.65 -23.63
C ASN A 581 -31.48 4.01 -22.25
N VAL A 582 -32.67 4.18 -21.68
CA VAL A 582 -32.96 3.68 -20.33
C VAL A 582 -34.16 2.74 -20.36
N LYS A 583 -33.99 1.55 -19.79
CA LYS A 583 -35.03 0.53 -19.63
C LYS A 583 -35.10 0.11 -18.17
N VAL A 584 -36.28 -0.27 -17.72
CA VAL A 584 -36.49 -0.80 -16.37
C VAL A 584 -36.92 -2.28 -16.46
N HIS A 585 -36.31 -3.09 -15.62
CA HIS A 585 -36.69 -4.51 -15.42
C HIS A 585 -37.03 -4.71 -13.95
N GLU A 586 -38.25 -5.23 -13.69
CA GLU A 586 -38.70 -5.60 -12.35
C GLU A 586 -38.54 -7.12 -12.22
N GLU A 587 -37.74 -7.58 -11.25
CA GLU A 587 -37.63 -8.97 -10.85
C GLU A 587 -38.38 -9.19 -9.52
N LYS A 588 -38.38 -10.41 -8.99
CA LYS A 588 -39.09 -10.72 -7.73
C LYS A 588 -38.53 -9.94 -6.55
N ASP A 589 -37.22 -9.80 -6.48
CA ASP A 589 -36.42 -9.30 -5.34
C ASP A 589 -35.66 -8.00 -5.62
N LYS A 590 -35.66 -7.51 -6.86
CA LYS A 590 -34.96 -6.30 -7.25
C LYS A 590 -35.57 -5.59 -8.44
N VAL A 591 -35.28 -4.29 -8.53
CA VAL A 591 -35.50 -3.47 -9.74
C VAL A 591 -34.16 -3.13 -10.33
N ILE A 592 -34.02 -3.27 -11.65
CA ILE A 592 -32.85 -2.91 -12.42
C ILE A 592 -33.21 -1.79 -13.40
N VAL A 593 -32.57 -0.64 -13.28
CA VAL A 593 -32.63 0.42 -14.28
C VAL A 593 -31.40 0.30 -15.17
N HIS A 594 -31.60 -0.24 -16.36
CA HIS A 594 -30.55 -0.44 -17.36
C HIS A 594 -30.35 0.84 -18.17
N VAL A 595 -29.12 1.33 -18.22
CA VAL A 595 -28.71 2.59 -18.85
C VAL A 595 -27.60 2.32 -19.86
N GLU A 596 -27.83 2.72 -21.12
CA GLU A 596 -26.80 2.76 -22.14
C GLU A 596 -26.60 4.20 -22.59
N ARG A 597 -25.37 4.70 -22.55
CA ARG A 597 -25.06 6.07 -22.98
C ARG A 597 -23.63 6.18 -23.52
N LYS A 598 -23.45 7.13 -24.40
CA LYS A 598 -22.13 7.50 -24.90
C LYS A 598 -21.45 8.46 -23.91
N LEU A 599 -20.19 8.19 -23.62
CA LEU A 599 -19.31 9.06 -22.85
C LEU A 599 -18.15 9.50 -23.76
N HIS A 600 -18.29 10.58 -24.49
CA HIS A 600 -17.34 11.08 -25.48
C HIS A 600 -17.03 10.00 -26.55
N ASP A 601 -15.84 9.39 -26.61
CA ASP A 601 -15.48 8.31 -27.54
C ASP A 601 -15.73 6.89 -26.97
N SER A 602 -16.24 6.82 -25.74
CA SER A 602 -16.46 5.61 -24.98
C SER A 602 -17.95 5.28 -24.85
N LEU A 603 -18.27 3.99 -24.61
CA LEU A 603 -19.65 3.52 -24.40
C LEU A 603 -19.78 3.02 -22.97
N LEU A 604 -20.80 3.52 -22.25
CA LEU A 604 -21.18 3.05 -20.92
C LEU A 604 -22.47 2.22 -21.00
N THR A 605 -22.42 1.06 -20.33
CA THR A 605 -23.61 0.27 -19.98
C THR A 605 -23.62 0.13 -18.45
N GLN A 606 -24.74 0.50 -17.82
CA GLN A 606 -24.85 0.47 -16.36
C GLN A 606 -26.21 -0.11 -15.92
N ASP A 607 -26.17 -1.05 -15.00
CA ASP A 607 -27.32 -1.55 -14.28
C ASP A 607 -27.36 -0.94 -12.89
N ILE A 608 -28.35 -0.07 -12.64
CA ILE A 608 -28.64 0.49 -11.33
C ILE A 608 -29.58 -0.51 -10.62
N VAL A 609 -29.07 -1.18 -9.61
CA VAL A 609 -29.74 -2.30 -8.93
C VAL A 609 -30.23 -1.85 -7.57
N ILE A 610 -31.53 -2.04 -7.32
CA ILE A 610 -32.20 -1.73 -6.05
C ILE A 610 -32.92 -3.00 -5.57
N GLY A 611 -32.39 -3.62 -4.54
CA GLY A 611 -32.99 -4.83 -3.93
C GLY A 611 -34.16 -4.50 -2.99
N SER A 612 -35.08 -5.43 -2.78
CA SER A 612 -36.24 -5.29 -1.90
C SER A 612 -35.86 -4.87 -0.48
N TYR A 613 -34.78 -5.42 0.04
CA TYR A 613 -34.26 -5.19 1.40
C TYR A 613 -32.83 -4.60 1.42
N SER A 614 -32.37 -4.05 0.30
CA SER A 614 -31.09 -3.35 0.24
C SER A 614 -31.20 -1.96 0.85
N LYS A 615 -30.22 -1.57 1.65
CA LYS A 615 -30.06 -0.22 2.18
C LYS A 615 -29.21 0.68 1.26
N ARG A 616 -28.59 0.13 0.20
CA ARG A 616 -27.74 0.81 -0.77
C ARG A 616 -28.31 0.71 -2.18
N ILE A 617 -27.81 1.55 -3.07
CA ILE A 617 -28.05 1.49 -4.52
C ILE A 617 -26.75 1.09 -5.19
N ASP A 618 -26.75 -0.05 -5.89
CA ASP A 618 -25.59 -0.57 -6.61
C ASP A 618 -25.57 -0.09 -8.06
N PHE A 619 -24.41 0.32 -8.56
CA PHE A 619 -24.16 0.73 -9.94
C PHE A 619 -23.19 -0.25 -10.59
N LYS A 620 -23.71 -1.32 -11.20
CA LYS A 620 -22.93 -2.31 -11.94
C LYS A 620 -22.61 -1.74 -13.31
N THR A 621 -21.36 -1.42 -13.52
CA THR A 621 -20.92 -0.57 -14.64
C THR A 621 -19.97 -1.32 -15.57
N VAL A 622 -20.23 -1.24 -16.87
CA VAL A 622 -19.33 -1.67 -17.92
C VAL A 622 -19.02 -0.48 -18.81
N ILE A 623 -17.75 -0.24 -19.08
CA ILE A 623 -17.31 0.83 -19.99
C ILE A 623 -16.37 0.24 -21.03
N ASP A 624 -16.71 0.41 -22.31
CA ASP A 624 -15.75 0.25 -23.41
C ASP A 624 -15.00 1.57 -23.57
N TRP A 625 -13.83 1.67 -22.88
CA TRP A 625 -13.06 2.89 -22.72
C TRP A 625 -12.08 3.11 -23.87
N ASN A 626 -12.28 4.18 -24.66
CA ASN A 626 -11.49 4.51 -25.86
C ASN A 626 -10.83 5.89 -25.79
N GLU A 627 -10.65 6.41 -24.58
CA GLU A 627 -10.11 7.74 -24.37
C GLU A 627 -8.58 7.75 -24.33
N ARG A 628 -8.02 8.98 -24.47
CA ARG A 628 -6.62 9.31 -24.27
C ARG A 628 -6.52 10.63 -23.52
N HIS A 629 -5.62 10.69 -22.51
CA HIS A 629 -5.49 11.87 -21.66
C HIS A 629 -6.84 12.35 -21.11
N LYS A 630 -7.63 11.43 -20.59
CA LYS A 630 -8.92 11.69 -19.94
C LYS A 630 -8.98 11.06 -18.55
N LEU A 631 -9.63 11.77 -17.66
CA LEU A 631 -9.96 11.34 -16.32
C LEU A 631 -11.49 11.30 -16.19
N LEU A 632 -12.06 10.16 -15.84
CA LEU A 632 -13.49 9.96 -15.62
C LEU A 632 -13.75 9.79 -14.13
N LYS A 633 -14.64 10.62 -13.59
CA LYS A 633 -15.14 10.53 -12.22
C LYS A 633 -16.66 10.36 -12.21
N VAL A 634 -17.18 9.83 -11.09
CA VAL A 634 -18.61 9.89 -10.77
C VAL A 634 -18.80 10.68 -9.48
N SER A 635 -19.78 11.59 -9.48
CA SER A 635 -20.04 12.55 -8.41
C SER A 635 -21.29 12.18 -7.61
N PHE A 636 -21.19 12.33 -6.28
CA PHE A 636 -22.25 12.14 -5.30
C PHE A 636 -22.33 13.35 -4.37
N PRO A 637 -22.96 14.46 -4.82
CA PRO A 637 -23.12 15.65 -4.00
C PRO A 637 -24.11 15.39 -2.87
N CYS A 638 -23.65 15.48 -1.63
CA CYS A 638 -24.43 15.14 -0.44
C CYS A 638 -24.90 16.40 0.30
N ASP A 639 -26.13 16.37 0.84
CA ASP A 639 -26.66 17.36 1.77
C ASP A 639 -26.27 16.99 3.21
N VAL A 640 -24.97 16.99 3.47
CA VAL A 640 -24.34 16.65 4.75
C VAL A 640 -23.31 17.73 5.06
N TYR A 641 -23.31 18.30 6.24
CA TYR A 641 -22.28 19.26 6.65
C TYR A 641 -21.09 18.51 7.25
N ALA A 642 -20.03 18.33 6.49
CA ALA A 642 -18.83 17.65 6.94
C ALA A 642 -17.57 18.46 6.58
N SER A 643 -16.73 18.77 7.58
CA SER A 643 -15.42 19.41 7.39
C SER A 643 -14.32 18.39 7.05
N GLU A 644 -14.60 17.10 7.27
CA GLU A 644 -13.69 15.98 7.00
C GLU A 644 -14.46 14.84 6.33
N ALA A 645 -13.81 14.15 5.40
CA ALA A 645 -14.25 12.87 4.88
C ALA A 645 -13.48 11.74 5.56
N MET A 646 -14.13 10.60 5.76
CA MET A 646 -13.57 9.37 6.29
C MET A 646 -13.27 8.44 5.13
N GLU A 647 -12.01 8.17 4.86
CA GLU A 647 -11.55 7.24 3.84
C GLU A 647 -10.92 6.01 4.46
N GLU A 648 -11.43 4.84 4.05
CA GLU A 648 -10.88 3.58 4.53
C GLU A 648 -9.43 3.38 4.08
N ILE A 649 -8.58 2.96 5.02
CA ILE A 649 -7.24 2.44 4.81
C ILE A 649 -7.13 1.00 5.37
N GLN A 650 -5.93 0.46 5.50
CA GLN A 650 -5.70 -0.83 6.15
C GLN A 650 -6.03 -0.74 7.65
N PHE A 651 -6.82 -1.69 8.16
CA PHE A 651 -7.18 -1.82 9.57
C PHE A 651 -7.81 -0.56 10.21
N GLY A 652 -8.49 0.25 9.42
CA GLY A 652 -9.15 1.45 9.92
C GLY A 652 -9.44 2.47 8.82
N TYR A 653 -9.43 3.74 9.20
CA TYR A 653 -9.66 4.85 8.28
C TYR A 653 -8.78 6.05 8.65
N VAL A 654 -8.67 6.97 7.71
CA VAL A 654 -8.13 8.32 7.96
C VAL A 654 -9.23 9.35 7.71
N LYS A 655 -9.12 10.50 8.37
CA LYS A 655 -9.94 11.68 8.11
C LYS A 655 -9.13 12.68 7.32
N ARG A 656 -9.68 13.16 6.22
CA ARG A 656 -9.06 14.19 5.40
C ARG A 656 -10.02 15.37 5.19
N PRO A 657 -9.50 16.62 5.13
CA PRO A 657 -10.34 17.80 5.02
C PRO A 657 -11.14 17.79 3.70
N THR A 658 -12.40 18.24 3.77
CA THR A 658 -13.27 18.46 2.60
C THR A 658 -13.15 19.86 2.03
N HIS A 659 -12.26 20.68 2.55
CA HIS A 659 -11.99 22.05 2.16
C HIS A 659 -10.55 22.21 1.67
N ARG A 660 -10.25 23.34 1.00
CA ARG A 660 -8.93 23.66 0.43
C ARG A 660 -8.36 24.94 1.04
N SER A 661 -8.38 25.04 2.39
CA SER A 661 -8.02 26.28 3.10
C SER A 661 -6.52 26.53 3.15
N THR A 662 -5.74 25.53 3.42
CA THR A 662 -4.26 25.58 3.47
C THR A 662 -3.63 24.95 2.22
N GLN A 663 -2.31 25.06 2.05
CA GLN A 663 -1.61 24.35 0.97
C GLN A 663 -1.69 22.85 1.19
N HIS A 664 -1.51 22.37 2.42
CA HIS A 664 -1.71 21.00 2.81
C HIS A 664 -3.07 20.41 2.39
N ASP A 665 -4.16 21.17 2.57
CA ASP A 665 -5.51 20.74 2.16
C ASP A 665 -5.63 20.73 0.63
N ARG A 666 -5.10 21.79 -0.04
CA ARG A 666 -5.11 21.88 -1.51
C ARG A 666 -4.36 20.74 -2.18
N ASP A 667 -3.26 20.27 -1.58
CA ASP A 667 -2.45 19.19 -2.13
C ASP A 667 -3.19 17.86 -2.17
N ARG A 668 -4.27 17.71 -1.38
CA ARG A 668 -5.10 16.48 -1.28
C ARG A 668 -6.30 16.47 -2.23
N TYR A 669 -6.15 17.04 -3.43
CA TYR A 669 -7.22 17.07 -4.44
C TYR A 669 -7.50 15.69 -5.09
N GLU A 670 -6.66 14.70 -4.88
CA GLU A 670 -6.88 13.29 -5.16
C GLU A 670 -6.17 12.48 -4.07
N VAL A 671 -6.91 11.57 -3.43
CA VAL A 671 -6.39 10.74 -2.34
C VAL A 671 -6.78 9.28 -2.56
N SER A 672 -6.13 8.38 -1.81
CA SER A 672 -6.49 6.96 -1.84
C SER A 672 -7.65 6.67 -0.89
N ASN A 673 -8.57 5.82 -1.32
CA ASN A 673 -9.52 5.10 -0.47
C ASN A 673 -9.44 3.61 -0.81
N ARG A 674 -9.95 2.75 0.07
CA ARG A 674 -10.01 1.32 -0.25
C ARG A 674 -11.41 0.88 -0.67
N ARG A 675 -12.27 0.50 0.28
CA ARG A 675 -13.62 0.01 -0.02
C ARG A 675 -14.67 1.11 0.04
N TYR A 676 -14.42 2.17 0.83
CA TYR A 676 -15.37 3.27 0.98
C TYR A 676 -14.73 4.63 1.25
N THR A 677 -15.50 5.67 0.90
CA THR A 677 -15.33 7.06 1.34
C THR A 677 -16.65 7.54 1.91
N CYS A 678 -16.65 8.18 3.06
CA CYS A 678 -17.85 8.56 3.80
C CYS A 678 -17.79 10.02 4.27
N VAL A 679 -18.93 10.73 4.17
CA VAL A 679 -19.14 12.03 4.84
C VAL A 679 -20.31 11.92 5.80
N THR A 680 -20.18 12.52 6.99
CA THR A 680 -21.20 12.48 8.03
C THR A 680 -21.20 13.76 8.88
N ASP A 681 -22.38 14.16 9.38
CA ASP A 681 -22.56 15.21 10.37
C ASP A 681 -22.92 14.67 11.78
N GLY A 682 -22.85 13.33 11.93
CA GLY A 682 -23.21 12.62 13.16
C GLY A 682 -24.70 12.30 13.29
N GLY A 683 -25.58 12.97 12.58
CA GLY A 683 -27.02 12.67 12.50
C GLY A 683 -27.39 11.85 11.27
N LYS A 684 -26.69 12.07 10.18
CA LYS A 684 -26.80 11.35 8.92
C LYS A 684 -25.46 11.28 8.21
N GLY A 685 -25.32 10.38 7.26
CA GLY A 685 -24.13 10.25 6.45
C GLY A 685 -24.40 9.58 5.09
N VAL A 686 -23.46 9.74 4.19
CA VAL A 686 -23.44 9.08 2.89
C VAL A 686 -22.07 8.47 2.66
N ALA A 687 -22.03 7.21 2.30
CA ALA A 687 -20.82 6.52 1.89
C ALA A 687 -20.90 6.12 0.41
N VAL A 688 -19.80 6.30 -0.31
CA VAL A 688 -19.60 5.73 -1.65
C VAL A 688 -18.67 4.53 -1.51
N LEU A 689 -19.17 3.36 -1.92
CA LEU A 689 -18.51 2.06 -1.83
C LEU A 689 -17.96 1.67 -3.21
N ASN A 690 -16.89 0.86 -3.27
CA ASN A 690 -16.32 0.42 -4.54
C ASN A 690 -15.64 -0.96 -4.46
N ASP A 691 -15.46 -1.60 -5.63
CA ASP A 691 -14.84 -2.93 -5.81
C ASP A 691 -13.43 -2.88 -6.43
N GLY A 692 -12.67 -1.80 -6.20
CA GLY A 692 -11.30 -1.67 -6.70
C GLY A 692 -11.01 -0.33 -7.40
N LYS A 693 -11.71 0.72 -7.00
CA LYS A 693 -11.46 2.11 -7.41
C LYS A 693 -10.85 2.87 -6.24
N TYR A 694 -9.55 3.16 -6.33
CA TYR A 694 -8.80 3.69 -5.19
C TYR A 694 -8.69 5.21 -5.17
N GLY A 695 -8.78 5.90 -6.32
CA GLY A 695 -8.71 7.35 -6.37
C GLY A 695 -10.05 8.00 -6.01
N VAL A 696 -10.02 9.00 -5.14
CA VAL A 696 -11.19 9.79 -4.74
C VAL A 696 -10.80 11.23 -4.45
N SER A 697 -11.72 12.16 -4.68
CA SER A 697 -11.64 13.52 -4.17
C SER A 697 -12.94 13.91 -3.49
N VAL A 698 -12.84 14.67 -2.40
CA VAL A 698 -14.00 15.21 -1.71
C VAL A 698 -13.85 16.72 -1.58
N GLU A 699 -14.83 17.48 -2.05
CA GLU A 699 -14.86 18.94 -1.91
C GLU A 699 -16.22 19.38 -1.38
N GLY A 700 -16.23 20.05 -0.23
CA GLY A 700 -17.47 20.24 0.55
C GLY A 700 -18.00 18.86 0.98
N SER A 701 -19.15 18.47 0.46
CA SER A 701 -19.71 17.12 0.68
C SER A 701 -20.01 16.43 -0.66
N ASP A 702 -19.31 16.77 -1.73
CA ASP A 702 -19.36 16.09 -3.02
C ASP A 702 -18.24 15.02 -3.07
N ILE A 703 -18.62 13.75 -2.95
CA ILE A 703 -17.70 12.61 -3.10
C ILE A 703 -17.56 12.30 -4.59
N ARG A 704 -16.35 12.42 -5.13
CA ARG A 704 -16.03 12.15 -6.54
C ARG A 704 -15.10 10.95 -6.66
N LEU A 705 -15.65 9.78 -6.92
CA LEU A 705 -14.87 8.55 -7.13
C LEU A 705 -14.26 8.55 -8.53
N THR A 706 -12.96 8.33 -8.63
CA THR A 706 -12.27 8.17 -9.92
C THR A 706 -12.51 6.77 -10.48
N LEU A 707 -13.07 6.70 -11.68
CA LEU A 707 -13.44 5.43 -12.32
C LEU A 707 -12.36 4.92 -13.28
N LEU A 708 -11.90 5.78 -14.21
CA LEU A 708 -10.91 5.42 -15.23
C LEU A 708 -10.03 6.63 -15.57
N ARG A 709 -8.78 6.35 -15.93
CA ARG A 709 -7.81 7.31 -16.39
C ARG A 709 -6.96 6.71 -17.50
N SER A 710 -6.65 7.46 -18.54
CA SER A 710 -5.88 6.97 -19.71
C SER A 710 -4.64 7.81 -20.01
N PRO A 711 -3.57 7.70 -19.21
CA PRO A 711 -2.26 8.24 -19.55
C PRO A 711 -1.66 7.52 -20.77
N LEU A 712 -0.59 8.08 -21.35
CA LEU A 712 0.11 7.50 -22.50
C LEU A 712 1.55 7.07 -22.19
N ALA A 713 2.03 7.27 -20.97
CA ALA A 713 3.38 6.87 -20.56
C ALA A 713 3.40 6.37 -19.11
N PRO A 714 4.07 5.23 -18.83
CA PRO A 714 4.91 4.43 -19.73
C PRO A 714 4.14 3.45 -20.62
N ASP A 715 2.84 3.21 -20.30
CA ASP A 715 1.95 2.37 -21.10
C ASP A 715 1.08 3.26 -22.00
N MET A 716 1.30 3.18 -23.33
CA MET A 716 0.55 3.98 -24.30
C MET A 716 -0.91 3.52 -24.47
N ASN A 717 -1.26 2.36 -23.97
CA ASN A 717 -2.60 1.77 -24.01
C ASN A 717 -3.23 1.64 -22.63
N ALA A 718 -2.67 2.31 -21.62
CA ALA A 718 -3.16 2.23 -20.24
C ALA A 718 -4.67 2.45 -20.16
N ASP A 719 -5.35 1.51 -19.51
CA ASP A 719 -6.81 1.47 -19.29
C ASP A 719 -7.69 1.52 -20.55
N ARG A 720 -7.15 1.36 -21.75
CA ARG A 720 -7.98 1.25 -22.94
C ARG A 720 -8.59 -0.14 -23.05
N GLY A 721 -9.90 -0.20 -23.36
CA GLY A 721 -10.62 -1.45 -23.54
C GLY A 721 -11.84 -1.57 -22.62
N ARG A 722 -12.30 -2.79 -22.43
CA ARG A 722 -13.49 -3.09 -21.64
C ARG A 722 -13.15 -3.16 -20.15
N HIS A 723 -13.84 -2.36 -19.36
CA HIS A 723 -13.79 -2.38 -17.89
C HIS A 723 -15.14 -2.74 -17.29
N GLU A 724 -15.13 -3.57 -16.26
CA GLU A 724 -16.32 -3.96 -15.52
C GLU A 724 -16.04 -3.77 -14.02
N PHE A 725 -16.90 -3.02 -13.33
CA PHE A 725 -16.76 -2.71 -11.91
C PHE A 725 -18.10 -2.31 -11.29
N THR A 726 -18.16 -2.38 -9.97
CA THR A 726 -19.33 -1.96 -9.18
C THR A 726 -18.90 -0.88 -8.19
N TYR A 727 -19.71 0.15 -8.08
CA TYR A 727 -19.71 1.07 -6.96
C TYR A 727 -21.14 1.21 -6.43
N ALA A 728 -21.27 1.73 -5.23
CA ALA A 728 -22.60 1.89 -4.63
C ALA A 728 -22.66 3.17 -3.79
N VAL A 729 -23.87 3.68 -3.59
CA VAL A 729 -24.13 4.72 -2.61
C VAL A 729 -24.93 4.14 -1.44
N TYR A 730 -24.44 4.38 -0.23
CA TYR A 730 -25.03 3.92 1.02
C TYR A 730 -25.32 5.12 1.93
N PRO A 731 -26.55 5.65 1.91
CA PRO A 731 -27.01 6.64 2.87
C PRO A 731 -27.40 5.98 4.19
N PHE A 732 -27.12 6.63 5.30
CA PHE A 732 -27.46 6.12 6.64
C PHE A 732 -27.82 7.27 7.60
N THR A 733 -28.47 6.94 8.73
CA THR A 733 -28.71 7.82 9.87
C THR A 733 -27.80 7.45 11.04
N GLY A 734 -27.51 8.42 11.89
CA GLY A 734 -26.55 8.24 12.98
C GLY A 734 -25.10 8.32 12.50
N THR A 735 -24.21 7.61 13.17
CA THR A 735 -22.78 7.59 12.90
C THR A 735 -22.38 6.38 12.06
N PRO A 736 -21.23 6.39 11.37
CA PRO A 736 -20.72 5.25 10.62
C PRO A 736 -20.58 3.99 11.47
N GLU A 737 -20.14 4.13 12.71
CA GLU A 737 -19.94 3.04 13.67
C GLU A 737 -21.23 2.30 14.00
N MET A 738 -22.36 3.02 14.07
CA MET A 738 -23.68 2.45 14.33
C MET A 738 -24.40 1.97 13.07
N SER A 739 -23.80 2.18 11.90
CA SER A 739 -24.32 1.79 10.60
C SER A 739 -23.82 0.40 10.18
N ARG A 740 -24.33 -0.12 9.07
CA ARG A 740 -23.82 -1.35 8.45
C ARG A 740 -22.68 -1.09 7.45
N LEU A 741 -21.96 0.02 7.57
CA LEU A 741 -21.00 0.47 6.56
C LEU A 741 -19.97 -0.60 6.19
N LEU A 742 -19.34 -1.23 7.19
CA LEU A 742 -18.33 -2.28 6.94
C LEU A 742 -18.94 -3.51 6.26
N SER A 743 -20.14 -3.94 6.70
CA SER A 743 -20.88 -5.06 6.10
C SER A 743 -21.22 -4.79 4.63
N GLU A 744 -21.74 -3.60 4.33
CA GLU A 744 -22.09 -3.18 2.97
C GLU A 744 -20.87 -3.05 2.06
N ALA A 745 -19.76 -2.50 2.58
CA ALA A 745 -18.49 -2.39 1.86
C ALA A 745 -17.84 -3.78 1.61
N THR A 746 -17.94 -4.68 2.58
CA THR A 746 -17.46 -6.06 2.45
C THR A 746 -18.29 -6.84 1.43
N ASP A 747 -19.60 -6.63 1.39
CA ASP A 747 -20.50 -7.32 0.47
C ASP A 747 -20.17 -7.11 -1.01
N ILE A 748 -19.80 -5.91 -1.38
CA ILE A 748 -19.36 -5.59 -2.76
C ILE A 748 -18.04 -6.27 -3.13
N ASN A 749 -17.13 -6.44 -2.15
CA ASN A 749 -15.77 -6.92 -2.38
C ASN A 749 -15.59 -8.43 -2.19
N ALA A 750 -16.36 -9.04 -1.28
CA ALA A 750 -16.27 -10.43 -0.87
C ALA A 750 -17.65 -11.10 -0.89
N PRO A 751 -18.17 -11.51 -2.05
CA PRO A 751 -19.47 -12.16 -2.14
C PRO A 751 -19.49 -13.47 -1.34
N LEU A 752 -20.65 -13.79 -0.73
CA LEU A 752 -20.82 -15.05 -0.01
C LEU A 752 -20.54 -16.26 -0.92
N LEU A 753 -19.80 -17.22 -0.38
CA LEU A 753 -19.40 -18.42 -1.12
C LEU A 753 -20.56 -19.43 -1.17
N LYS A 754 -21.03 -19.76 -2.36
CA LYS A 754 -22.00 -20.83 -2.57
C LYS A 754 -21.35 -22.20 -2.42
N THR A 755 -21.96 -23.08 -1.60
CA THR A 755 -21.46 -24.43 -1.36
C THR A 755 -22.56 -25.36 -0.94
N THR A 756 -22.34 -26.67 -1.05
CA THR A 756 -23.20 -27.75 -0.49
C THR A 756 -22.54 -28.41 0.72
N ALA A 757 -21.33 -27.97 1.10
CA ALA A 757 -20.61 -28.44 2.27
C ALA A 757 -21.35 -28.06 3.56
N LYS A 758 -21.58 -29.03 4.46
CA LYS A 758 -22.25 -28.81 5.75
C LYS A 758 -21.27 -28.44 6.84
N PHE A 759 -21.49 -27.31 7.46
CA PHE A 759 -20.78 -26.86 8.65
C PHE A 759 -21.66 -27.02 9.89
N THR A 760 -21.08 -27.21 11.06
CA THR A 760 -21.82 -27.45 12.30
C THR A 760 -22.11 -26.19 13.07
N ASP A 761 -21.19 -25.22 13.02
CA ASP A 761 -21.25 -23.95 13.78
C ASP A 761 -20.47 -22.87 13.06
N SER A 762 -20.64 -21.59 13.41
CA SER A 762 -19.71 -20.51 13.09
C SER A 762 -18.32 -20.83 13.60
N PHE A 763 -17.29 -20.43 12.86
CA PHE A 763 -15.91 -20.72 13.26
C PHE A 763 -15.40 -19.75 14.32
N LEU A 764 -15.73 -18.48 14.20
CA LEU A 764 -15.29 -17.41 15.09
C LEU A 764 -16.32 -16.30 15.09
N ASN A 765 -16.70 -15.79 16.25
CA ASN A 765 -17.63 -14.67 16.37
C ASN A 765 -17.16 -13.65 17.41
N THR A 766 -17.62 -12.43 17.28
CA THR A 766 -17.44 -11.36 18.27
C THR A 766 -18.79 -10.74 18.64
N ASP A 767 -18.94 -10.26 19.86
CA ASP A 767 -20.12 -9.55 20.33
C ASP A 767 -20.09 -8.04 19.99
N MET A 768 -18.95 -7.54 19.44
CA MET A 768 -18.74 -6.13 19.11
C MET A 768 -18.59 -5.92 17.61
N TYR A 769 -19.46 -5.13 17.01
CA TYR A 769 -19.48 -4.83 15.55
C TYR A 769 -18.26 -4.07 15.03
N ASN A 770 -17.51 -3.42 15.90
CA ASN A 770 -16.26 -2.71 15.54
C ASN A 770 -15.00 -3.56 15.69
N ILE A 771 -15.10 -4.76 16.24
CA ILE A 771 -14.00 -5.72 16.30
C ILE A 771 -14.13 -6.71 15.14
N ILE A 772 -13.25 -6.61 14.19
CA ILE A 772 -13.31 -7.38 12.95
C ILE A 772 -12.25 -8.48 12.96
N PRO A 773 -12.64 -9.74 12.94
CA PRO A 773 -11.74 -10.85 12.63
C PRO A 773 -11.33 -10.79 11.14
N GLU A 774 -10.16 -10.26 10.86
CA GLU A 774 -9.70 -9.98 9.49
C GLU A 774 -9.25 -11.23 8.75
N SER A 775 -8.48 -12.11 9.41
CA SER A 775 -7.91 -13.30 8.77
C SER A 775 -7.84 -14.49 9.72
N VAL A 776 -8.04 -15.68 9.14
CA VAL A 776 -7.84 -16.98 9.79
C VAL A 776 -7.02 -17.85 8.85
N PHE A 777 -5.84 -18.28 9.29
CA PHE A 777 -4.94 -19.05 8.43
C PHE A 777 -4.05 -20.02 9.22
N ILE A 778 -3.40 -20.94 8.53
CA ILE A 778 -2.32 -21.77 9.09
C ILE A 778 -0.97 -21.17 8.69
N ASP A 779 -0.17 -20.79 9.69
CA ASP A 779 1.17 -20.24 9.43
C ASP A 779 2.08 -21.26 8.72
N GLU A 780 2.80 -20.81 7.71
CA GLU A 780 3.60 -21.67 6.84
C GLU A 780 4.80 -22.32 7.55
N GLU A 781 5.41 -21.64 8.52
CA GLU A 781 6.58 -22.15 9.25
C GLU A 781 6.17 -22.97 10.47
N THR A 782 5.31 -22.41 11.33
CA THR A 782 4.94 -23.04 12.60
C THR A 782 3.86 -24.10 12.44
N GLY A 783 3.02 -24.01 11.41
CA GLY A 783 1.86 -24.88 11.20
C GLY A 783 0.72 -24.64 12.19
N GLU A 784 0.72 -23.51 12.89
CA GLU A 784 -0.29 -23.13 13.88
C GLU A 784 -1.44 -22.34 13.24
N CYS A 785 -2.64 -22.44 13.83
CA CYS A 785 -3.79 -21.68 13.41
C CYS A 785 -3.72 -20.26 13.99
N VAL A 786 -3.68 -19.27 13.13
CA VAL A 786 -3.56 -17.86 13.46
C VAL A 786 -4.88 -17.15 13.17
N VAL A 787 -5.31 -16.31 14.08
CA VAL A 787 -6.44 -15.39 13.94
C VAL A 787 -5.94 -13.97 14.11
N ARG A 788 -6.30 -13.08 13.19
CA ARG A 788 -6.01 -11.67 13.27
C ARG A 788 -7.29 -10.87 13.41
N LEU A 789 -7.35 -10.02 14.43
CA LEU A 789 -8.48 -9.15 14.69
C LEU A 789 -8.01 -7.70 14.73
N TYR A 790 -8.91 -6.75 14.45
CA TYR A 790 -8.62 -5.33 14.65
C TYR A 790 -9.86 -4.55 15.08
N GLU A 791 -9.65 -3.46 15.78
CA GLU A 791 -10.67 -2.46 16.08
C GLU A 791 -10.77 -1.48 14.89
N ALA A 792 -11.96 -1.26 14.34
CA ALA A 792 -12.15 -0.65 13.01
C ALA A 792 -12.51 0.85 13.04
N PHE A 793 -12.95 1.40 14.19
CA PHE A 793 -13.55 2.74 14.26
C PHE A 793 -12.83 3.72 15.21
N GLY A 794 -11.67 3.34 15.75
CA GLY A 794 -10.90 4.21 16.66
C GLY A 794 -11.52 4.35 18.04
N ALA A 795 -12.19 3.30 18.53
CA ALA A 795 -12.85 3.26 19.82
C ALA A 795 -12.18 2.25 20.77
N GLU A 796 -11.86 2.66 21.98
CA GLU A 796 -11.49 1.72 23.05
C GLU A 796 -12.65 0.76 23.30
N SER A 797 -12.41 -0.56 23.25
CA SER A 797 -13.48 -1.57 23.30
C SER A 797 -13.06 -2.82 24.04
N ASP A 798 -13.97 -3.34 24.88
CA ASP A 798 -13.88 -4.71 25.41
C ASP A 798 -14.80 -5.62 24.60
N ALA A 799 -14.28 -6.74 24.11
CA ALA A 799 -15.01 -7.66 23.24
C ALA A 799 -14.87 -9.10 23.71
N THR A 800 -15.98 -9.83 23.61
CA THR A 800 -16.00 -11.28 23.79
C THR A 800 -15.76 -11.97 22.46
N ILE A 801 -14.68 -12.74 22.37
CA ILE A 801 -14.34 -13.52 21.18
C ILE A 801 -14.74 -14.99 21.43
N ALA A 802 -15.73 -15.47 20.70
CA ALA A 802 -16.15 -16.87 20.74
C ALA A 802 -15.30 -17.69 19.75
N PHE A 803 -14.62 -18.69 20.26
CA PHE A 803 -13.76 -19.59 19.50
C PHE A 803 -14.50 -20.84 19.02
N PRO A 804 -13.95 -21.58 18.03
CA PRO A 804 -14.46 -22.92 17.68
C PRO A 804 -14.57 -23.80 18.92
N LYS A 805 -15.65 -24.58 19.05
CA LYS A 805 -15.93 -25.44 20.23
C LYS A 805 -14.79 -26.36 20.65
N ALA A 806 -13.95 -26.77 19.71
CA ALA A 806 -12.79 -27.63 19.96
C ALA A 806 -11.51 -26.87 20.31
N THR A 807 -11.58 -25.61 20.74
CA THR A 807 -10.39 -24.81 21.09
C THR A 807 -9.85 -25.22 22.47
N ALA A 808 -8.61 -25.67 22.49
CA ALA A 808 -7.92 -26.12 23.71
C ALA A 808 -7.10 -25.04 24.40
N ALA A 809 -6.55 -24.10 23.63
CA ALA A 809 -5.73 -23.00 24.11
C ALA A 809 -5.71 -21.84 23.11
N ALA A 810 -5.54 -20.63 23.63
CA ALA A 810 -5.30 -19.43 22.85
C ALA A 810 -4.16 -18.61 23.44
N PHE A 811 -3.40 -17.96 22.58
CA PHE A 811 -2.28 -17.09 22.94
C PHE A 811 -2.35 -15.80 22.13
N GLU A 812 -2.18 -14.66 22.78
CA GLU A 812 -1.88 -13.39 22.12
C GLU A 812 -0.39 -13.34 21.77
N THR A 813 -0.04 -12.88 20.56
CA THR A 813 1.33 -12.87 20.05
C THR A 813 1.59 -11.58 19.26
N ASP A 814 2.87 -11.33 18.92
CA ASP A 814 3.21 -10.40 17.85
C ASP A 814 2.91 -11.01 16.45
N MET A 815 3.12 -10.24 15.38
CA MET A 815 2.83 -10.70 14.01
C MET A 815 3.81 -11.78 13.51
N LEU A 816 4.95 -11.96 14.19
CA LEU A 816 5.93 -13.04 13.94
C LEU A 816 5.66 -14.29 14.78
N LEU A 817 4.56 -14.31 15.53
CA LEU A 817 4.13 -15.38 16.45
C LEU A 817 5.09 -15.59 17.64
N ASN A 818 5.85 -14.55 17.99
CA ASN A 818 6.67 -14.50 19.21
C ASN A 818 5.90 -13.83 20.37
N ASN A 819 6.56 -13.66 21.51
CA ASN A 819 6.05 -12.92 22.67
C ASN A 819 4.68 -13.42 23.18
N ARG A 820 4.51 -14.74 23.26
CA ARG A 820 3.25 -15.43 23.56
C ARG A 820 2.75 -15.16 24.96
N LYS A 821 1.52 -14.66 25.09
CA LYS A 821 0.78 -14.51 26.32
C LYS A 821 -0.47 -15.39 26.26
N GLN A 822 -0.59 -16.33 27.20
CA GLN A 822 -1.74 -17.22 27.27
C GLN A 822 -3.01 -16.43 27.60
N ILE A 823 -4.09 -16.72 26.90
CA ILE A 823 -5.42 -16.14 27.13
C ILE A 823 -6.28 -17.19 27.84
N GLY A 824 -7.00 -16.77 28.89
CA GLY A 824 -7.99 -17.61 29.56
C GLY A 824 -9.22 -17.82 28.67
N ILE A 825 -9.64 -19.05 28.52
CA ILE A 825 -10.87 -19.42 27.80
C ILE A 825 -11.89 -19.93 28.83
N ALA A 826 -13.07 -19.32 28.86
CA ALA A 826 -14.21 -19.74 29.66
C ALA A 826 -15.41 -19.97 28.74
N ASP A 827 -16.08 -21.12 28.84
CA ASP A 827 -17.24 -21.48 28.01
C ASP A 827 -17.03 -21.32 26.49
N GLY A 828 -15.79 -21.55 26.03
CA GLY A 828 -15.40 -21.45 24.62
C GLY A 828 -15.14 -20.02 24.11
N ALA A 829 -15.07 -19.03 25.00
CA ALA A 829 -14.83 -17.64 24.66
C ALA A 829 -13.76 -17.00 25.55
N CYS A 830 -13.24 -15.86 25.13
CA CYS A 830 -12.38 -14.99 25.94
C CYS A 830 -12.82 -13.52 25.85
N GLU A 831 -12.50 -12.75 26.85
CA GLU A 831 -12.59 -11.28 26.82
C GLU A 831 -11.25 -10.68 26.43
N LEU A 832 -11.27 -9.76 25.47
CA LEU A 832 -10.10 -9.02 25.01
C LEU A 832 -10.40 -7.52 25.01
N HIS A 833 -9.45 -6.77 25.53
CA HIS A 833 -9.44 -5.31 25.42
C HIS A 833 -8.73 -4.86 24.16
N PHE A 834 -9.31 -3.90 23.42
CA PHE A 834 -8.73 -3.28 22.23
C PHE A 834 -8.59 -1.77 22.45
N ALA A 835 -7.40 -1.25 22.22
CA ALA A 835 -7.19 0.18 22.04
C ALA A 835 -7.70 0.63 20.64
N PRO A 836 -7.90 1.94 20.42
CA PRO A 836 -8.29 2.46 19.12
C PRO A 836 -7.40 1.96 17.98
N PHE A 837 -8.00 1.39 16.94
CA PHE A 837 -7.33 0.81 15.75
C PHE A 837 -6.31 -0.31 16.07
N GLU A 838 -6.39 -0.91 17.24
CA GLU A 838 -5.44 -1.97 17.60
C GLU A 838 -5.64 -3.23 16.77
N ILE A 839 -4.54 -3.78 16.27
CA ILE A 839 -4.49 -5.09 15.60
C ILE A 839 -3.97 -6.13 16.60
N LYS A 840 -4.72 -7.21 16.83
CA LYS A 840 -4.28 -8.35 17.65
C LYS A 840 -4.05 -9.59 16.81
N THR A 841 -3.02 -10.34 17.16
CA THR A 841 -2.71 -11.65 16.57
C THR A 841 -2.86 -12.70 17.64
N LEU A 842 -3.71 -13.69 17.37
CA LEU A 842 -3.94 -14.82 18.26
C LEU A 842 -3.46 -16.10 17.59
N VAL A 843 -2.87 -17.00 18.38
CA VAL A 843 -2.64 -18.39 17.99
C VAL A 843 -3.62 -19.26 18.76
N ILE A 844 -4.42 -20.05 18.05
CA ILE A 844 -5.40 -20.96 18.64
C ILE A 844 -5.04 -22.42 18.33
N SER A 845 -5.25 -23.29 19.30
CA SER A 845 -4.92 -24.71 19.17
C SER A 845 -6.16 -25.58 19.41
N PRO A 846 -6.44 -26.58 18.53
CA PRO A 846 -7.55 -27.50 18.71
C PRO A 846 -7.23 -28.58 19.74
N GLU A 847 -8.30 -29.17 20.36
CA GLU A 847 -8.18 -30.23 21.38
C GLU A 847 -7.42 -31.46 20.88
N TRP A 848 -7.59 -31.86 19.62
CA TRP A 848 -6.92 -33.05 19.07
C TRP A 848 -5.38 -32.94 19.00
N LEU A 849 -4.81 -31.74 19.16
CA LEU A 849 -3.37 -31.53 19.30
C LEU A 849 -2.84 -31.94 20.67
N LYS A 850 -3.65 -31.91 21.74
CA LYS A 850 -3.26 -32.34 23.10
C LYS A 850 -2.90 -33.82 23.13
N ASP A 851 -3.53 -34.63 22.27
CA ASP A 851 -3.33 -36.09 22.22
C ASP A 851 -2.03 -36.50 21.48
N LYS A 852 -1.26 -35.54 20.94
CA LYS A 852 -0.03 -35.80 20.19
C LYS A 852 1.27 -35.44 20.94
N HIS A 853 1.14 -34.83 22.13
CA HIS A 853 2.20 -34.52 23.07
C HIS A 853 2.01 -35.31 24.37
#